data_b6435eed36999ae5adf6002e170097ce
#
_entry.id   b6435eed36999ae5adf6002e170097ce
#
_cell.length_a   1.000
_cell.length_b   1.000
_cell.length_c   1.000
_cell.angle_alpha   90.00
_cell.angle_beta   90.00
_cell.angle_gamma   90.00
#
_symmetry.space_group_name_H-M   'P 1'
#
loop_
_entity.id
_entity.type
_entity.pdbx_description
1 polymer ?
#
loop_
_entity_poly.entity_id
_entity_poly.type
_entity_poly.pdbx_seq_one_letter_code
_entity_poly.pdbx_strand_id
1 'polypeptide(L)'
;MSKHEVAVELAGGKRLVFETGRMAKQASGAALVSTGETVVLATAVASPEPREGIDFFPLTVDYREYTYAGGRIPGGFIKREGRPSEKEVLTCRQIDRPLRPLFPEGFHNETQLIALVFSADKENDPDVVGINAAACALALSDIPFGATVGAVRVGRVEGQFVVNPTYAERAATTVNIMVAGHKDGIVMIESGAKEESEETILAAIEFGHAEVKKIVAAIEELVALAGKPKRAFTPPEFDEVYYAELKAKIGDRLKDALDTQTHPKLESQNLIKAIKDELVAELPADDPVAKKKLAHYYEKLREQIFREQVTKERIRPDRRLFDEIRPITIETSVLPRVHGSALFTRGETQALVTATLGTTDDGQRLESYEGEKKKPFMLHYNFPPFCVGETGRMTGTGRREIGHGALAERAITAVLPSPEESPYTIRIVSDILESNGSSSMATVCGASLALFDSGIALKGAVAGVAMGLVKEGDDYAILTDIAGAEDHYGDMDFKVAGTRKGITALQMDIKIGGLTHEILSQAMEQARRGRLFLLDKMDAALDRPRTERSQYAPRIETVMIPTDKIRDLIGKGGATIRSIIEQTGAKIDVDDTGRVNVASCDADGLKKALEMIGNLTAVPEVGKVYQGKVVRLAEFGAFVELFPGTDGLLHISEIAEHRVKEVKDELSEGDQVMVKVLAIEGNRIKLSRKALIKELKAKLGQPAPVPAEAEEAEVSAPASHAAPVAPPRPRNEFDERQPKSNQSTILIEGGDDFEEVGGEEFDEESEPNFNRIDGAPVPVAGQPAGAGRPRPDNKNRRRRRRSGGGGRG
;
A
#
# COMPACT_ATOMS: atom_id res chain seq x y z
N MET A 1 -40.19 0.41 -20.47
CA MET A 1 -39.36 1.58 -20.76
C MET A 1 -38.54 1.24 -22.00
N SER A 2 -38.39 2.16 -22.91
CA SER A 2 -37.55 2.06 -24.10
C SER A 2 -36.07 2.18 -23.68
N LYS A 3 -35.17 1.62 -24.45
CA LYS A 3 -33.74 1.89 -24.35
C LYS A 3 -33.46 3.32 -24.78
N HIS A 4 -32.70 4.05 -23.93
CA HIS A 4 -32.16 5.37 -24.26
C HIS A 4 -30.67 5.33 -24.17
N GLU A 5 -29.97 6.04 -25.04
CA GLU A 5 -28.52 6.00 -25.16
C GLU A 5 -28.00 7.39 -25.53
N VAL A 6 -26.94 7.84 -24.90
CA VAL A 6 -26.18 9.05 -25.21
C VAL A 6 -24.72 8.70 -25.24
N ALA A 7 -23.95 9.21 -26.19
CA ALA A 7 -22.53 9.01 -26.30
C ALA A 7 -21.78 10.34 -26.22
N VAL A 8 -20.62 10.33 -25.58
CA VAL A 8 -19.73 11.48 -25.49
C VAL A 8 -18.33 11.13 -25.99
N GLU A 9 -17.77 12.03 -26.76
CA GLU A 9 -16.38 11.95 -27.21
C GLU A 9 -15.49 12.85 -26.35
N LEU A 10 -14.42 12.25 -25.82
CA LEU A 10 -13.41 12.91 -25.05
C LEU A 10 -12.16 13.15 -25.89
N ALA A 11 -11.20 13.90 -25.36
CA ALA A 11 -9.93 14.13 -26.01
C ALA A 11 -9.24 12.81 -26.41
N GLY A 12 -8.50 12.85 -27.55
CA GLY A 12 -7.83 11.65 -28.08
C GLY A 12 -8.75 10.58 -28.66
N GLY A 13 -10.03 10.94 -28.98
CA GLY A 13 -11.00 10.02 -29.58
C GLY A 13 -11.55 8.95 -28.61
N LYS A 14 -11.33 9.10 -27.31
CA LYS A 14 -11.93 8.24 -26.29
C LYS A 14 -13.44 8.47 -26.23
N ARG A 15 -14.23 7.38 -26.21
CA ARG A 15 -15.69 7.45 -26.26
C ARG A 15 -16.30 6.72 -25.08
N LEU A 16 -17.24 7.40 -24.39
CA LEU A 16 -18.12 6.79 -23.39
C LEU A 16 -19.55 6.74 -23.93
N VAL A 17 -20.25 5.64 -23.65
CA VAL A 17 -21.67 5.46 -24.03
C VAL A 17 -22.47 5.20 -22.77
N PHE A 18 -23.49 5.99 -22.53
CA PHE A 18 -24.41 5.90 -21.41
C PHE A 18 -25.75 5.34 -21.89
N GLU A 19 -26.20 4.24 -21.30
CA GLU A 19 -27.45 3.57 -21.64
C GLU A 19 -28.35 3.40 -20.42
N THR A 20 -29.67 3.56 -20.57
CA THR A 20 -30.64 3.25 -19.51
C THR A 20 -31.92 2.60 -20.07
N GLY A 21 -32.77 2.11 -19.18
CA GLY A 21 -34.13 1.58 -19.50
C GLY A 21 -34.20 0.10 -19.84
N ARG A 22 -33.09 -0.59 -20.11
CA ARG A 22 -33.04 -2.01 -20.47
C ARG A 22 -32.84 -2.93 -19.27
N MET A 23 -31.88 -2.63 -18.39
CA MET A 23 -31.47 -3.47 -17.27
C MET A 23 -31.89 -2.90 -15.93
N ALA A 24 -31.91 -3.71 -14.89
CA ALA A 24 -32.12 -3.36 -13.47
C ALA A 24 -33.33 -2.43 -13.23
N LYS A 25 -34.47 -2.72 -13.85
CA LYS A 25 -35.67 -1.84 -13.88
C LYS A 25 -36.36 -1.64 -12.53
N GLN A 26 -36.01 -2.44 -11.51
CA GLN A 26 -36.56 -2.31 -10.15
C GLN A 26 -35.78 -1.30 -9.31
N ALA A 27 -34.54 -0.94 -9.69
CA ALA A 27 -33.78 0.09 -9.02
C ALA A 27 -34.43 1.49 -9.20
N SER A 28 -34.17 2.38 -8.26
CA SER A 28 -34.61 3.79 -8.36
C SER A 28 -33.98 4.46 -9.59
N GLY A 29 -32.68 4.18 -9.86
CA GLY A 29 -31.98 4.53 -11.09
C GLY A 29 -31.06 3.41 -11.51
N ALA A 30 -30.82 3.26 -12.82
CA ALA A 30 -29.88 2.30 -13.38
C ALA A 30 -29.23 2.84 -14.65
N ALA A 31 -27.93 2.69 -14.77
CA ALA A 31 -27.15 3.08 -15.94
C ALA A 31 -26.18 1.99 -16.35
N LEU A 32 -26.06 1.71 -17.64
CA LEU A 32 -25.03 0.87 -18.23
C LEU A 32 -24.08 1.80 -18.97
N VAL A 33 -22.81 1.82 -18.58
CA VAL A 33 -21.80 2.67 -19.21
C VAL A 33 -20.72 1.83 -19.82
N SER A 34 -20.30 2.18 -21.03
CA SER A 34 -19.28 1.43 -21.76
C SER A 34 -18.23 2.32 -22.42
N THR A 35 -17.02 1.78 -22.54
CA THR A 35 -15.91 2.30 -23.33
C THR A 35 -15.15 1.13 -23.92
N GLY A 36 -14.97 1.09 -25.25
CA GLY A 36 -14.49 -0.12 -25.91
C GLY A 36 -15.38 -1.32 -25.58
N GLU A 37 -14.80 -2.42 -25.14
CA GLU A 37 -15.52 -3.63 -24.68
C GLU A 37 -15.69 -3.67 -23.14
N THR A 38 -15.19 -2.65 -22.42
CA THR A 38 -15.41 -2.51 -20.98
C THR A 38 -16.80 -1.95 -20.70
N VAL A 39 -17.61 -2.68 -19.90
CA VAL A 39 -19.02 -2.39 -19.62
C VAL A 39 -19.30 -2.51 -18.14
N VAL A 40 -19.84 -1.46 -17.53
CA VAL A 40 -20.22 -1.41 -16.12
C VAL A 40 -21.70 -1.08 -15.98
N LEU A 41 -22.44 -1.88 -15.22
CA LEU A 41 -23.79 -1.57 -14.77
C LEU A 41 -23.70 -0.95 -13.38
N ALA A 42 -24.35 0.21 -13.20
CA ALA A 42 -24.58 0.77 -11.87
C ALA A 42 -26.06 0.93 -11.57
N THR A 43 -26.40 0.80 -10.29
CA THR A 43 -27.77 1.00 -9.77
C THR A 43 -27.73 1.92 -8.57
N ALA A 44 -28.79 2.72 -8.39
CA ALA A 44 -29.02 3.56 -7.24
C ALA A 44 -30.40 3.22 -6.63
N VAL A 45 -30.43 2.98 -5.34
CA VAL A 45 -31.65 2.71 -4.57
C VAL A 45 -31.60 3.47 -3.26
N ALA A 46 -32.71 4.09 -2.86
CA ALA A 46 -32.83 4.70 -1.54
C ALA A 46 -34.13 4.26 -0.87
N SER A 47 -34.07 4.05 0.45
CA SER A 47 -35.25 3.76 1.26
C SER A 47 -36.29 4.89 1.15
N PRO A 48 -37.59 4.61 1.26
CA PRO A 48 -38.61 5.65 1.22
C PRO A 48 -38.56 6.56 2.45
N GLU A 49 -38.14 6.05 3.59
CA GLU A 49 -38.07 6.73 4.90
C GLU A 49 -36.73 6.50 5.57
N PRO A 50 -36.24 7.46 6.36
CA PRO A 50 -35.01 7.25 7.15
C PRO A 50 -35.29 6.24 8.29
N ARG A 51 -34.27 5.50 8.72
CA ARG A 51 -34.36 4.66 9.92
C ARG A 51 -34.49 5.54 11.17
N GLU A 52 -35.25 5.10 12.13
CA GLU A 52 -35.37 5.78 13.43
C GLU A 52 -34.01 5.82 14.16
N GLY A 53 -33.67 6.95 14.72
CA GLY A 53 -32.46 7.12 15.53
C GLY A 53 -31.17 7.46 14.75
N ILE A 54 -31.17 7.44 13.42
CA ILE A 54 -29.99 7.82 12.62
C ILE A 54 -29.89 9.35 12.54
N ASP A 55 -28.69 9.85 12.77
CA ASP A 55 -28.32 11.27 12.72
C ASP A 55 -27.27 11.59 11.64
N PHE A 56 -26.92 10.62 10.80
CA PHE A 56 -25.99 10.76 9.69
C PHE A 56 -26.62 10.24 8.39
N PHE A 57 -25.98 10.53 7.26
CA PHE A 57 -26.39 10.02 5.94
C PHE A 57 -25.81 8.63 5.68
N PRO A 58 -26.61 7.55 5.69
CA PRO A 58 -26.14 6.20 5.45
C PRO A 58 -26.07 5.92 3.95
N LEU A 59 -24.91 6.22 3.34
CA LEU A 59 -24.59 5.88 1.96
C LEU A 59 -23.68 4.66 1.92
N THR A 60 -24.14 3.60 1.30
CA THR A 60 -23.36 2.39 1.02
C THR A 60 -23.00 2.32 -0.47
N VAL A 61 -21.71 2.12 -0.76
CA VAL A 61 -21.22 1.97 -2.13
C VAL A 61 -20.51 0.65 -2.26
N ASP A 62 -20.93 -0.16 -3.24
CA ASP A 62 -20.33 -1.44 -3.60
C ASP A 62 -19.88 -1.42 -5.04
N TYR A 63 -18.66 -1.86 -5.28
CA TYR A 63 -18.07 -2.03 -6.60
C TYR A 63 -17.45 -3.42 -6.71
N ARG A 64 -17.76 -4.16 -7.78
CA ARG A 64 -17.28 -5.54 -7.96
C ARG A 64 -16.72 -5.76 -9.37
N GLU A 65 -15.54 -6.38 -9.39
CA GLU A 65 -14.84 -6.83 -10.60
C GLU A 65 -14.84 -8.37 -10.65
N TYR A 66 -15.91 -8.97 -11.16
CA TYR A 66 -15.96 -10.42 -11.29
C TYR A 66 -15.00 -10.92 -12.38
N THR A 67 -14.36 -12.06 -12.15
CA THR A 67 -13.38 -12.66 -13.08
C THR A 67 -13.99 -13.03 -14.43
N TYR A 68 -15.29 -13.32 -14.49
CA TYR A 68 -16.00 -13.57 -15.74
C TYR A 68 -15.99 -12.36 -16.70
N ALA A 69 -15.85 -11.14 -16.17
CA ALA A 69 -15.77 -9.93 -17.00
C ALA A 69 -14.58 -9.97 -17.97
N GLY A 70 -13.47 -10.61 -17.57
CA GLY A 70 -12.32 -10.91 -18.43
C GLY A 70 -12.33 -12.33 -19.03
N GLY A 71 -13.48 -13.03 -19.02
CA GLY A 71 -13.61 -14.38 -19.58
C GLY A 71 -12.89 -15.45 -18.75
N ARG A 72 -12.74 -15.28 -17.43
CA ARG A 72 -11.97 -16.18 -16.57
C ARG A 72 -12.83 -16.81 -15.48
N ILE A 73 -12.37 -17.97 -14.99
CA ILE A 73 -12.91 -18.62 -13.79
C ILE A 73 -11.99 -18.29 -12.63
N PRO A 74 -12.52 -17.91 -11.45
CA PRO A 74 -11.70 -17.64 -10.28
C PRO A 74 -10.75 -18.79 -9.92
N GLY A 75 -9.55 -18.46 -9.46
CA GLY A 75 -8.59 -19.39 -8.89
C GLY A 75 -9.09 -20.03 -7.59
N GLY A 76 -8.20 -20.63 -6.86
CA GLY A 76 -8.50 -21.28 -5.60
C GLY A 76 -9.41 -22.50 -5.70
N PHE A 77 -9.77 -23.08 -4.57
CA PHE A 77 -10.56 -24.34 -4.50
C PHE A 77 -12.05 -24.10 -4.76
N ILE A 78 -12.62 -23.01 -4.19
CA ILE A 78 -14.08 -22.73 -4.22
C ILE A 78 -14.55 -22.27 -5.60
N LYS A 79 -13.64 -21.76 -6.45
CA LYS A 79 -13.97 -21.23 -7.80
C LYS A 79 -15.03 -20.12 -7.77
N ARG A 80 -15.00 -19.29 -6.73
CA ARG A 80 -15.89 -18.16 -6.53
C ARG A 80 -15.10 -17.00 -5.91
N GLU A 81 -15.40 -15.77 -6.30
CA GLU A 81 -14.86 -14.57 -5.68
C GLU A 81 -15.28 -14.48 -4.21
N GLY A 82 -14.32 -14.11 -3.37
CA GLY A 82 -14.51 -13.95 -1.92
C GLY A 82 -14.76 -12.50 -1.51
N ARG A 83 -13.99 -12.04 -0.51
CA ARG A 83 -14.02 -10.64 -0.04
C ARG A 83 -13.59 -9.69 -1.16
N PRO A 84 -14.08 -8.44 -1.16
CA PRO A 84 -13.60 -7.42 -2.09
C PRO A 84 -12.08 -7.29 -2.06
N SER A 85 -11.48 -7.16 -3.23
CA SER A 85 -10.06 -6.86 -3.38
C SER A 85 -9.76 -5.43 -2.93
N GLU A 86 -8.49 -5.13 -2.65
CA GLU A 86 -8.03 -3.76 -2.35
C GLU A 86 -8.47 -2.76 -3.43
N LYS A 87 -8.35 -3.12 -4.72
CA LYS A 87 -8.81 -2.28 -5.85
C LYS A 87 -10.31 -2.01 -5.78
N GLU A 88 -11.13 -3.03 -5.52
CA GLU A 88 -12.58 -2.88 -5.41
C GLU A 88 -12.96 -1.94 -4.25
N VAL A 89 -12.33 -2.09 -3.08
CA VAL A 89 -12.54 -1.20 -1.93
C VAL A 89 -12.13 0.24 -2.25
N LEU A 90 -10.99 0.44 -2.91
CA LEU A 90 -10.54 1.77 -3.31
C LEU A 90 -11.49 2.42 -4.32
N THR A 91 -12.01 1.66 -5.28
CA THR A 91 -12.99 2.15 -6.25
C THR A 91 -14.33 2.49 -5.58
N CYS A 92 -14.79 1.70 -4.57
CA CYS A 92 -15.95 2.10 -3.75
C CYS A 92 -15.75 3.49 -3.14
N ARG A 93 -14.57 3.76 -2.60
CA ARG A 93 -14.24 5.07 -2.01
C ARG A 93 -14.17 6.18 -3.07
N GLN A 94 -13.66 5.89 -4.25
CA GLN A 94 -13.61 6.84 -5.38
C GLN A 94 -15.01 7.18 -5.92
N ILE A 95 -15.99 6.29 -5.76
CA ILE A 95 -17.40 6.54 -6.07
C ILE A 95 -18.07 7.34 -4.94
N ASP A 96 -17.86 6.94 -3.68
CA ASP A 96 -18.52 7.56 -2.51
C ASP A 96 -18.12 9.03 -2.33
N ARG A 97 -16.81 9.32 -2.34
CA ARG A 97 -16.23 10.62 -1.98
C ARG A 97 -16.77 11.79 -2.84
N PRO A 98 -16.88 11.71 -4.18
CA PRO A 98 -17.41 12.80 -4.97
C PRO A 98 -18.94 12.93 -4.91
N LEU A 99 -19.67 11.89 -4.50
CA LEU A 99 -21.12 11.89 -4.50
C LEU A 99 -21.70 12.28 -3.14
N ARG A 100 -21.13 11.79 -2.05
CA ARG A 100 -21.63 12.01 -0.68
C ARG A 100 -21.85 13.49 -0.32
N PRO A 101 -20.93 14.42 -0.58
CA PRO A 101 -21.08 15.82 -0.20
C PRO A 101 -22.18 16.57 -0.95
N LEU A 102 -22.70 16.00 -2.04
CA LEU A 102 -23.69 16.64 -2.93
C LEU A 102 -25.14 16.23 -2.62
N PHE A 103 -25.35 15.38 -1.62
CA PHE A 103 -26.68 15.11 -1.09
C PHE A 103 -27.19 16.29 -0.24
N PRO A 104 -28.50 16.54 -0.22
CA PRO A 104 -29.08 17.63 0.58
C PRO A 104 -28.80 17.42 2.08
N GLU A 105 -28.50 18.50 2.79
CA GLU A 105 -28.33 18.47 4.25
C GLU A 105 -29.61 17.94 4.93
N GLY A 106 -29.47 17.04 5.89
CA GLY A 106 -30.59 16.40 6.58
C GLY A 106 -31.22 15.22 5.83
N PHE A 107 -30.71 14.83 4.67
CA PHE A 107 -31.18 13.63 3.97
C PHE A 107 -30.57 12.40 4.63
N HIS A 108 -31.35 11.64 5.39
CA HIS A 108 -30.88 10.47 6.16
C HIS A 108 -31.47 9.14 5.66
N ASN A 109 -32.08 9.11 4.48
CA ASN A 109 -32.59 7.87 3.90
C ASN A 109 -31.41 6.96 3.50
N GLU A 110 -31.47 5.70 3.93
CA GLU A 110 -30.47 4.71 3.54
C GLU A 110 -30.39 4.62 2.02
N THR A 111 -29.20 4.85 1.48
CA THR A 111 -28.97 4.90 0.04
C THR A 111 -27.85 3.95 -0.32
N GLN A 112 -28.07 3.11 -1.34
CA GLN A 112 -27.10 2.16 -1.84
C GLN A 112 -26.82 2.38 -3.32
N LEU A 113 -25.52 2.44 -3.66
CA LEU A 113 -25.00 2.45 -5.03
C LEU A 113 -24.23 1.16 -5.26
N ILE A 114 -24.60 0.39 -6.27
CA ILE A 114 -23.91 -0.84 -6.66
C ILE A 114 -23.43 -0.70 -8.09
N ALA A 115 -22.11 -0.86 -8.32
CA ALA A 115 -21.49 -0.87 -9.64
C ALA A 115 -20.85 -2.23 -9.92
N LEU A 116 -21.26 -2.90 -11.00
CA LEU A 116 -20.84 -4.25 -11.37
C LEU A 116 -20.16 -4.21 -12.75
N VAL A 117 -18.93 -4.70 -12.80
CA VAL A 117 -18.19 -4.84 -14.06
C VAL A 117 -18.67 -6.11 -14.78
N PHE A 118 -19.35 -5.95 -15.91
CA PHE A 118 -19.92 -7.05 -16.69
C PHE A 118 -19.01 -7.51 -17.83
N SER A 119 -18.18 -6.60 -18.33
CA SER A 119 -17.17 -6.91 -19.35
C SER A 119 -15.98 -6.00 -19.12
N ALA A 120 -14.78 -6.51 -19.29
CA ALA A 120 -13.54 -5.74 -19.18
C ALA A 120 -12.58 -6.19 -20.29
N ASP A 121 -12.17 -5.24 -21.11
CA ASP A 121 -11.13 -5.44 -22.12
C ASP A 121 -9.73 -5.30 -21.47
N LYS A 122 -8.69 -5.44 -22.27
CA LYS A 122 -7.32 -5.31 -21.80
C LYS A 122 -6.76 -3.89 -21.95
N GLU A 123 -7.59 -2.94 -22.29
CA GLU A 123 -7.20 -1.56 -22.61
C GLU A 123 -7.75 -0.58 -21.58
N ASN A 124 -9.04 -0.68 -21.24
CA ASN A 124 -9.74 0.33 -20.45
C ASN A 124 -10.00 -0.13 -19.03
N ASP A 125 -9.53 0.66 -18.04
CA ASP A 125 -9.80 0.38 -16.63
C ASP A 125 -11.27 0.65 -16.30
N PRO A 126 -12.00 -0.30 -15.70
CA PRO A 126 -13.42 -0.13 -15.40
C PRO A 126 -13.70 0.80 -14.22
N ASP A 127 -12.72 1.21 -13.43
CA ASP A 127 -12.90 2.07 -12.25
C ASP A 127 -13.52 3.44 -12.59
N VAL A 128 -12.96 4.14 -13.59
CA VAL A 128 -13.50 5.42 -14.10
C VAL A 128 -14.91 5.24 -14.65
N VAL A 129 -15.14 4.14 -15.37
CA VAL A 129 -16.45 3.80 -15.93
C VAL A 129 -17.46 3.57 -14.80
N GLY A 130 -17.02 2.92 -13.70
CA GLY A 130 -17.81 2.67 -12.50
C GLY A 130 -18.26 3.96 -11.80
N ILE A 131 -17.37 4.94 -11.67
CA ILE A 131 -17.72 6.26 -11.08
C ILE A 131 -18.79 6.93 -11.94
N ASN A 132 -18.59 6.99 -13.25
CA ASN A 132 -19.53 7.61 -14.17
C ASN A 132 -20.87 6.86 -14.23
N ALA A 133 -20.84 5.54 -14.14
CA ALA A 133 -22.07 4.73 -14.12
C ALA A 133 -22.88 4.95 -12.85
N ALA A 134 -22.23 5.01 -11.68
CA ALA A 134 -22.89 5.29 -10.40
C ALA A 134 -23.49 6.71 -10.36
N ALA A 135 -22.72 7.71 -10.80
CA ALA A 135 -23.18 9.09 -10.91
C ALA A 135 -24.39 9.21 -11.87
N CYS A 136 -24.34 8.55 -13.03
CA CYS A 136 -25.43 8.52 -13.99
C CYS A 136 -26.69 7.82 -13.44
N ALA A 137 -26.53 6.67 -12.75
CA ALA A 137 -27.65 5.95 -12.14
C ALA A 137 -28.34 6.81 -11.07
N LEU A 138 -27.57 7.53 -10.27
CA LEU A 138 -28.06 8.45 -9.26
C LEU A 138 -28.77 9.64 -9.89
N ALA A 139 -28.22 10.24 -10.94
CA ALA A 139 -28.83 11.34 -11.69
C ALA A 139 -30.18 10.95 -12.31
N LEU A 140 -30.28 9.74 -12.89
CA LEU A 140 -31.50 9.18 -13.48
C LEU A 140 -32.57 8.79 -12.46
N SER A 141 -32.20 8.58 -11.19
CA SER A 141 -33.11 8.13 -10.13
C SER A 141 -34.06 9.24 -9.65
N ASP A 142 -35.02 8.86 -8.83
CA ASP A 142 -35.88 9.77 -8.09
C ASP A 142 -35.26 10.27 -6.78
N ILE A 143 -34.06 9.84 -6.43
CA ILE A 143 -33.37 10.21 -5.19
C ILE A 143 -33.00 11.69 -5.25
N PRO A 144 -33.24 12.47 -4.15
CA PRO A 144 -32.84 13.87 -4.09
C PRO A 144 -31.33 14.01 -4.18
N PHE A 145 -30.84 14.56 -5.29
CA PHE A 145 -29.43 14.74 -5.55
C PHE A 145 -29.22 16.02 -6.37
N GLY A 146 -28.38 16.91 -5.87
CA GLY A 146 -28.37 18.31 -6.32
C GLY A 146 -27.51 18.57 -7.56
N ALA A 147 -26.59 17.69 -7.95
CA ALA A 147 -25.65 17.94 -9.04
C ALA A 147 -25.33 16.68 -9.85
N THR A 148 -25.10 16.84 -11.14
CA THR A 148 -24.60 15.77 -11.99
C THR A 148 -23.07 15.73 -11.89
N VAL A 149 -22.51 14.55 -11.64
CA VAL A 149 -21.06 14.32 -11.48
C VAL A 149 -20.53 13.50 -12.64
N GLY A 150 -19.35 13.86 -13.12
CA GLY A 150 -18.54 13.06 -14.03
C GLY A 150 -17.14 12.84 -13.50
N ALA A 151 -16.43 11.87 -14.02
CA ALA A 151 -15.06 11.57 -13.65
C ALA A 151 -14.22 11.15 -14.87
N VAL A 152 -12.95 11.55 -14.86
CA VAL A 152 -11.95 11.11 -15.83
C VAL A 152 -10.64 10.79 -15.12
N ARG A 153 -9.86 9.92 -15.74
CA ARG A 153 -8.45 9.72 -15.40
C ARG A 153 -7.59 10.54 -16.37
N VAL A 154 -6.61 11.26 -15.86
CA VAL A 154 -5.63 12.00 -16.67
C VAL A 154 -4.26 11.36 -16.51
N GLY A 155 -3.65 11.00 -17.62
CA GLY A 155 -2.26 10.59 -17.71
C GLY A 155 -1.41 11.67 -18.39
N ARG A 156 -0.07 11.58 -18.21
CA ARG A 156 0.89 12.38 -18.97
C ARG A 156 1.92 11.46 -19.62
N VAL A 157 1.82 11.33 -20.96
CA VAL A 157 2.67 10.44 -21.77
C VAL A 157 3.45 11.31 -22.74
N GLU A 158 4.76 11.17 -22.76
CA GLU A 158 5.66 11.99 -23.60
C GLU A 158 5.39 13.51 -23.50
N GLY A 159 5.05 13.96 -22.28
CA GLY A 159 4.78 15.36 -22.00
C GLY A 159 3.37 15.85 -22.36
N GLN A 160 2.53 15.02 -22.99
CA GLN A 160 1.16 15.38 -23.38
C GLN A 160 0.14 14.76 -22.40
N PHE A 161 -0.95 15.49 -22.10
CA PHE A 161 -2.05 14.96 -21.32
C PHE A 161 -2.94 14.04 -22.15
N VAL A 162 -3.29 12.89 -21.56
CA VAL A 162 -4.15 11.88 -22.15
C VAL A 162 -5.31 11.60 -21.20
N VAL A 163 -6.56 11.68 -21.70
CA VAL A 163 -7.74 11.33 -20.92
C VAL A 163 -7.99 9.82 -20.99
N ASN A 164 -8.35 9.22 -19.87
CA ASN A 164 -8.62 7.78 -19.72
C ASN A 164 -7.55 6.91 -20.41
N PRO A 165 -6.27 7.05 -20.00
CA PRO A 165 -5.18 6.32 -20.62
C PRO A 165 -5.40 4.81 -20.52
N THR A 166 -5.09 4.08 -21.58
CA THR A 166 -5.07 2.61 -21.58
C THR A 166 -4.03 2.07 -20.60
N TYR A 167 -4.10 0.77 -20.28
CA TYR A 167 -3.09 0.14 -19.40
C TYR A 167 -1.66 0.31 -19.94
N ALA A 168 -1.47 0.25 -21.25
CA ALA A 168 -0.16 0.46 -21.88
C ALA A 168 0.31 1.92 -21.70
N GLU A 169 -0.56 2.90 -21.95
CA GLU A 169 -0.28 4.33 -21.73
C GLU A 169 -0.01 4.62 -20.26
N ARG A 170 -0.74 3.97 -19.31
CA ARG A 170 -0.52 4.10 -17.86
C ARG A 170 0.85 3.59 -17.39
N ALA A 171 1.38 2.56 -18.02
CA ALA A 171 2.74 2.09 -17.70
C ALA A 171 3.81 3.15 -18.01
N ALA A 172 3.61 3.94 -19.09
CA ALA A 172 4.53 4.99 -19.53
C ALA A 172 4.27 6.35 -18.85
N THR A 173 3.10 6.55 -18.20
CA THR A 173 2.70 7.85 -17.66
C THR A 173 3.57 8.30 -16.49
N THR A 174 3.82 9.62 -16.41
CA THR A 174 4.44 10.27 -15.26
C THR A 174 3.42 10.87 -14.28
N VAL A 175 2.17 11.06 -14.73
CA VAL A 175 1.03 11.55 -13.97
C VAL A 175 -0.12 10.55 -14.10
N ASN A 176 -0.77 10.21 -13.02
CA ASN A 176 -1.96 9.37 -12.99
C ASN A 176 -2.96 9.98 -12.00
N ILE A 177 -3.84 10.84 -12.49
CA ILE A 177 -4.79 11.61 -11.68
C ILE A 177 -6.22 11.23 -12.03
N MET A 178 -7.01 10.83 -11.03
CA MET A 178 -8.45 10.77 -11.10
C MET A 178 -9.02 12.13 -10.73
N VAL A 179 -9.85 12.71 -11.58
CA VAL A 179 -10.56 13.97 -11.36
C VAL A 179 -12.05 13.71 -11.45
N ALA A 180 -12.77 13.99 -10.38
CA ALA A 180 -14.23 13.96 -10.39
C ALA A 180 -14.80 15.33 -9.99
N GLY A 181 -15.91 15.72 -10.64
CA GLY A 181 -16.51 17.03 -10.43
C GLY A 181 -17.85 17.19 -11.15
N HIS A 182 -18.43 18.34 -10.98
CA HIS A 182 -19.61 18.79 -11.70
C HIS A 182 -19.25 19.97 -12.62
N LYS A 183 -20.25 20.57 -13.28
CA LYS A 183 -20.00 21.67 -14.25
C LYS A 183 -19.28 22.87 -13.66
N ASP A 184 -19.50 23.18 -12.37
CA ASP A 184 -19.02 24.39 -11.73
C ASP A 184 -17.74 24.20 -10.91
N GLY A 185 -17.38 22.94 -10.57
CA GLY A 185 -16.20 22.71 -9.76
C GLY A 185 -15.77 21.25 -9.65
N ILE A 186 -14.56 21.07 -9.13
CA ILE A 186 -13.95 19.78 -8.82
C ILE A 186 -14.31 19.44 -7.38
N VAL A 187 -14.70 18.19 -7.13
CA VAL A 187 -15.09 17.71 -5.80
C VAL A 187 -14.18 16.62 -5.26
N MET A 188 -13.43 15.91 -6.11
CA MET A 188 -12.49 14.88 -5.68
C MET A 188 -11.31 14.77 -6.65
N ILE A 189 -10.13 14.63 -6.07
CA ILE A 189 -8.90 14.30 -6.79
C ILE A 189 -8.19 13.15 -6.07
N GLU A 190 -7.65 12.21 -6.85
CA GLU A 190 -6.78 11.17 -6.36
C GLU A 190 -5.65 10.91 -7.35
N SER A 191 -4.40 11.09 -6.93
CA SER A 191 -3.26 11.08 -7.83
C SER A 191 -2.09 10.26 -7.32
N GLY A 192 -1.39 9.62 -8.27
CA GLY A 192 0.00 9.23 -8.16
C GLY A 192 0.81 9.93 -9.25
N ALA A 193 2.03 10.34 -8.94
CA ALA A 193 2.91 11.01 -9.89
C ALA A 193 4.38 10.58 -9.68
N LYS A 194 5.21 10.75 -10.70
CA LYS A 194 6.64 10.45 -10.67
C LYS A 194 7.45 11.74 -10.52
N GLU A 195 7.38 12.34 -9.31
CA GLU A 195 8.07 13.60 -8.95
C GLU A 195 7.74 14.77 -9.91
N GLU A 196 6.45 14.93 -10.27
CA GLU A 196 5.99 16.03 -11.14
C GLU A 196 5.80 17.34 -10.37
N SER A 197 5.95 18.46 -11.08
CA SER A 197 5.81 19.79 -10.49
C SER A 197 4.35 20.12 -10.15
N GLU A 198 4.15 21.03 -9.21
CA GLU A 198 2.85 21.55 -8.81
C GLU A 198 2.08 22.13 -10.00
N GLU A 199 2.76 22.85 -10.89
CA GLU A 199 2.17 23.45 -12.09
C GLU A 199 1.67 22.37 -13.07
N THR A 200 2.46 21.29 -13.25
CA THR A 200 2.05 20.15 -14.09
C THR A 200 0.81 19.48 -13.55
N ILE A 201 0.75 19.30 -12.22
CA ILE A 201 -0.42 18.68 -11.55
C ILE A 201 -1.65 19.58 -11.69
N LEU A 202 -1.53 20.90 -11.48
CA LEU A 202 -2.62 21.85 -11.68
C LEU A 202 -3.14 21.82 -13.12
N ALA A 203 -2.25 21.86 -14.11
CA ALA A 203 -2.63 21.78 -15.51
C ALA A 203 -3.33 20.46 -15.88
N ALA A 204 -2.91 19.34 -15.28
CA ALA A 204 -3.57 18.03 -15.46
C ALA A 204 -4.98 18.01 -14.87
N ILE A 205 -5.17 18.66 -13.72
CA ILE A 205 -6.47 18.78 -13.05
C ILE A 205 -7.43 19.63 -13.91
N GLU A 206 -6.96 20.76 -14.45
CA GLU A 206 -7.76 21.63 -15.33
C GLU A 206 -8.15 20.93 -16.63
N PHE A 207 -7.18 20.23 -17.26
CA PHE A 207 -7.47 19.40 -18.43
C PHE A 207 -8.54 18.36 -18.11
N GLY A 208 -8.42 17.66 -16.98
CA GLY A 208 -9.40 16.68 -16.54
C GLY A 208 -10.79 17.28 -16.30
N HIS A 209 -10.88 18.44 -15.64
CA HIS A 209 -12.17 19.10 -15.40
C HIS A 209 -12.85 19.56 -16.68
N ALA A 210 -12.10 19.98 -17.70
CA ALA A 210 -12.67 20.30 -19.01
C ALA A 210 -13.35 19.07 -19.66
N GLU A 211 -12.76 17.89 -19.51
CA GLU A 211 -13.33 16.62 -20.01
C GLU A 211 -14.50 16.13 -19.14
N VAL A 212 -14.44 16.33 -17.80
CA VAL A 212 -15.55 16.05 -16.89
C VAL A 212 -16.82 16.81 -17.29
N LYS A 213 -16.71 18.08 -17.68
CA LYS A 213 -17.88 18.88 -18.13
C LYS A 213 -18.59 18.29 -19.33
N LYS A 214 -17.88 17.64 -20.25
CA LYS A 214 -18.49 16.94 -21.39
C LYS A 214 -19.30 15.72 -20.94
N ILE A 215 -18.76 14.96 -19.97
CA ILE A 215 -19.45 13.81 -19.39
C ILE A 215 -20.71 14.25 -18.65
N VAL A 216 -20.61 15.30 -17.85
CA VAL A 216 -21.75 15.89 -17.14
C VAL A 216 -22.86 16.28 -18.10
N ALA A 217 -22.52 16.97 -19.22
CA ALA A 217 -23.50 17.35 -20.24
C ALA A 217 -24.19 16.13 -20.89
N ALA A 218 -23.44 15.05 -21.17
CA ALA A 218 -23.99 13.82 -21.72
C ALA A 218 -24.95 13.11 -20.74
N ILE A 219 -24.62 13.10 -19.46
CA ILE A 219 -25.48 12.54 -18.41
C ILE A 219 -26.75 13.40 -18.29
N GLU A 220 -26.64 14.73 -18.30
CA GLU A 220 -27.79 15.65 -18.24
C GLU A 220 -28.72 15.46 -19.47
N GLU A 221 -28.17 15.25 -20.67
CA GLU A 221 -28.95 14.89 -21.84
C GLU A 221 -29.70 13.57 -21.63
N LEU A 222 -29.07 12.54 -21.11
CA LEU A 222 -29.73 11.26 -20.84
C LEU A 222 -30.81 11.38 -19.76
N VAL A 223 -30.58 12.21 -18.75
CA VAL A 223 -31.59 12.53 -17.70
C VAL A 223 -32.77 13.23 -18.28
N ALA A 224 -32.58 14.16 -19.24
CA ALA A 224 -33.69 14.82 -19.94
C ALA A 224 -34.53 13.83 -20.77
N LEU A 225 -33.92 12.78 -21.33
CA LEU A 225 -34.61 11.75 -22.10
C LEU A 225 -35.35 10.71 -21.24
N ALA A 226 -34.79 10.33 -20.09
CA ALA A 226 -35.26 9.15 -19.36
C ALA A 226 -35.17 9.27 -17.84
N GLY A 227 -34.78 10.41 -17.29
CA GLY A 227 -34.67 10.65 -15.84
C GLY A 227 -36.05 10.65 -15.17
N LYS A 228 -36.07 10.24 -13.89
CA LYS A 228 -37.25 10.32 -13.04
C LYS A 228 -37.31 11.68 -12.35
N PRO A 229 -38.50 12.23 -12.10
CA PRO A 229 -38.62 13.39 -11.21
C PRO A 229 -38.08 13.08 -9.82
N LYS A 230 -37.29 13.99 -9.27
CA LYS A 230 -36.74 13.83 -7.93
C LYS A 230 -37.84 13.83 -6.88
N ARG A 231 -37.72 12.99 -5.84
CA ARG A 231 -38.61 13.02 -4.68
C ARG A 231 -38.51 14.38 -4.01
N ALA A 232 -39.65 14.91 -3.58
CA ALA A 232 -39.64 16.14 -2.81
C ALA A 232 -38.94 15.87 -1.45
N PHE A 233 -37.97 16.65 -1.15
CA PHE A 233 -37.28 16.67 0.14
C PHE A 233 -37.22 18.10 0.65
N THR A 234 -37.71 18.30 1.85
CA THR A 234 -37.65 19.61 2.52
C THR A 234 -36.65 19.48 3.66
N PRO A 235 -35.53 20.19 3.61
CA PRO A 235 -34.62 20.25 4.75
C PRO A 235 -35.35 20.70 6.02
N PRO A 236 -34.94 20.20 7.19
CA PRO A 236 -35.46 20.70 8.45
C PRO A 236 -35.29 22.22 8.57
N GLU A 237 -36.37 22.92 8.99
CA GLU A 237 -36.26 24.36 9.26
C GLU A 237 -35.28 24.63 10.39
N PHE A 238 -34.40 25.63 10.21
CA PHE A 238 -33.46 26.02 11.23
C PHE A 238 -34.15 26.93 12.25
N ASP A 239 -34.14 26.55 13.53
CA ASP A 239 -34.74 27.31 14.63
C ASP A 239 -33.75 28.37 15.15
N GLU A 240 -33.80 29.56 14.55
CA GLU A 240 -32.94 30.69 14.88
C GLU A 240 -33.04 31.11 16.35
N VAL A 241 -34.26 30.99 16.94
CA VAL A 241 -34.51 31.40 18.33
C VAL A 241 -33.79 30.44 19.28
N TYR A 242 -34.03 29.15 19.10
CA TYR A 242 -33.35 28.11 19.89
C TYR A 242 -31.82 28.19 19.76
N TYR A 243 -31.33 28.41 18.56
CA TYR A 243 -29.89 28.57 18.31
C TYR A 243 -29.32 29.79 19.03
N ALA A 244 -29.96 30.94 18.98
CA ALA A 244 -29.52 32.15 19.65
C ALA A 244 -29.52 31.99 21.20
N GLU A 245 -30.56 31.33 21.76
CA GLU A 245 -30.59 31.02 23.20
C GLU A 245 -29.43 30.09 23.61
N LEU A 246 -29.19 29.04 22.82
CA LEU A 246 -28.09 28.13 23.06
C LEU A 246 -26.72 28.84 22.99
N LYS A 247 -26.51 29.69 21.97
CA LYS A 247 -25.27 30.48 21.79
C LYS A 247 -25.07 31.43 22.97
N ALA A 248 -26.12 32.10 23.43
CA ALA A 248 -26.06 33.01 24.58
C ALA A 248 -25.71 32.23 25.90
N LYS A 249 -26.22 31.01 26.04
CA LYS A 249 -26.04 30.20 27.25
C LYS A 249 -24.64 29.59 27.38
N ILE A 250 -24.08 29.06 26.28
CA ILE A 250 -22.85 28.28 26.36
C ILE A 250 -21.73 28.75 25.41
N GLY A 251 -21.99 29.75 24.53
CA GLY A 251 -21.06 30.13 23.46
C GLY A 251 -19.64 30.44 23.96
N ASP A 252 -19.51 31.24 25.00
CA ASP A 252 -18.20 31.60 25.56
C ASP A 252 -17.48 30.41 26.23
N ARG A 253 -18.23 29.56 26.96
CA ARG A 253 -17.70 28.35 27.59
C ARG A 253 -17.25 27.37 26.55
N LEU A 254 -17.99 27.21 25.47
CA LEU A 254 -17.67 26.31 24.37
C LEU A 254 -16.46 26.82 23.57
N LYS A 255 -16.38 28.16 23.40
CA LYS A 255 -15.21 28.79 22.76
C LYS A 255 -13.92 28.55 23.59
N ASP A 256 -13.99 28.67 24.91
CA ASP A 256 -12.88 28.37 25.80
C ASP A 256 -12.50 26.89 25.75
N ALA A 257 -13.49 25.99 25.81
CA ALA A 257 -13.25 24.54 25.74
C ALA A 257 -12.64 24.08 24.37
N LEU A 258 -12.86 24.82 23.29
CA LEU A 258 -12.29 24.55 21.96
C LEU A 258 -10.88 25.09 21.78
N ASP A 259 -10.36 25.89 22.72
CA ASP A 259 -9.00 26.42 22.69
C ASP A 259 -8.00 25.32 23.11
N THR A 260 -7.42 24.64 22.13
CA THR A 260 -6.49 23.53 22.37
C THR A 260 -5.07 23.98 22.77
N GLN A 261 -4.77 25.27 22.71
CA GLN A 261 -3.57 25.85 23.32
C GLN A 261 -3.68 25.83 24.85
N THR A 262 -4.86 26.16 25.38
CA THR A 262 -5.12 26.20 26.83
C THR A 262 -5.46 24.82 27.36
N HIS A 263 -6.26 24.06 26.61
CA HIS A 263 -6.76 22.73 27.00
C HIS A 263 -6.21 21.66 26.03
N PRO A 264 -5.23 20.81 26.42
CA PRO A 264 -4.81 19.68 25.56
C PRO A 264 -5.98 18.86 25.09
N LYS A 265 -5.86 18.16 23.93
CA LYS A 265 -6.93 17.48 23.22
C LYS A 265 -7.91 16.71 24.13
N LEU A 266 -7.42 15.85 25.00
CA LEU A 266 -8.28 15.06 25.90
C LEU A 266 -9.04 15.92 26.92
N GLU A 267 -8.42 16.96 27.44
CA GLU A 267 -9.05 17.91 28.35
C GLU A 267 -10.12 18.72 27.61
N SER A 268 -9.82 19.28 26.46
CA SER A 268 -10.78 19.96 25.57
C SER A 268 -12.00 19.08 25.29
N GLN A 269 -11.79 17.83 24.89
CA GLN A 269 -12.87 16.87 24.64
C GLN A 269 -13.73 16.61 25.87
N ASN A 270 -13.11 16.46 27.04
CA ASN A 270 -13.84 16.27 28.29
C ASN A 270 -14.66 17.50 28.67
N LEU A 271 -14.13 18.72 28.49
CA LEU A 271 -14.86 19.98 28.74
C LEU A 271 -16.04 20.11 27.78
N ILE A 272 -15.84 19.88 26.49
CA ILE A 272 -16.88 19.89 25.47
C ILE A 272 -17.99 18.89 25.83
N LYS A 273 -17.62 17.67 26.22
CA LYS A 273 -18.56 16.64 26.65
C LYS A 273 -19.31 17.06 27.92
N ALA A 274 -18.62 17.59 28.92
CA ALA A 274 -19.24 18.02 30.16
C ALA A 274 -20.30 19.12 29.93
N ILE A 275 -20.03 20.10 29.05
CA ILE A 275 -20.99 21.11 28.66
C ILE A 275 -22.22 20.47 28.01
N LYS A 276 -22.03 19.50 27.13
CA LYS A 276 -23.13 18.76 26.46
C LYS A 276 -23.95 17.95 27.45
N ASP A 277 -23.29 17.22 28.35
CA ASP A 277 -23.94 16.38 29.36
C ASP A 277 -24.78 17.23 30.34
N GLU A 278 -24.31 18.39 30.72
CA GLU A 278 -25.04 19.38 31.52
C GLU A 278 -26.35 19.81 30.82
N LEU A 279 -26.27 20.15 29.54
CA LEU A 279 -27.46 20.53 28.75
C LEU A 279 -28.45 19.37 28.58
N VAL A 280 -27.94 18.16 28.37
CA VAL A 280 -28.78 16.94 28.26
C VAL A 280 -29.49 16.67 29.58
N ALA A 281 -28.85 16.89 30.73
CA ALA A 281 -29.45 16.71 32.05
C ALA A 281 -30.61 17.67 32.35
N GLU A 282 -30.65 18.83 31.69
CA GLU A 282 -31.77 19.78 31.82
C GLU A 282 -33.00 19.35 30.99
N LEU A 283 -32.85 18.43 30.05
CA LEU A 283 -33.93 17.94 29.20
C LEU A 283 -34.74 16.84 29.91
N PRO A 284 -36.04 16.69 29.60
CA PRO A 284 -36.80 15.54 30.07
C PRO A 284 -36.13 14.22 29.68
N ALA A 285 -36.07 13.27 30.64
CA ALA A 285 -35.37 12.01 30.43
C ALA A 285 -35.90 11.20 29.22
N ASP A 286 -37.20 11.28 28.98
CA ASP A 286 -37.91 10.47 27.97
C ASP A 286 -38.25 11.30 26.69
N ASP A 287 -37.54 12.40 26.43
CA ASP A 287 -37.70 13.18 25.19
C ASP A 287 -36.53 13.00 24.21
N PRO A 288 -36.60 12.00 23.32
CA PRO A 288 -35.56 11.78 22.32
C PRO A 288 -35.50 12.88 21.27
N VAL A 289 -36.64 13.58 21.01
CA VAL A 289 -36.69 14.64 20.00
C VAL A 289 -35.94 15.87 20.49
N ALA A 290 -36.15 16.29 21.75
CA ALA A 290 -35.40 17.39 22.35
C ALA A 290 -33.91 17.08 22.43
N LYS A 291 -33.52 15.85 22.77
CA LYS A 291 -32.09 15.44 22.78
C LYS A 291 -31.45 15.48 21.38
N LYS A 292 -32.17 15.02 20.35
CA LYS A 292 -31.70 15.06 18.96
C LYS A 292 -31.58 16.51 18.49
N LYS A 293 -32.58 17.37 18.83
CA LYS A 293 -32.52 18.79 18.52
C LYS A 293 -31.31 19.46 19.17
N LEU A 294 -31.09 19.21 20.46
CA LEU A 294 -29.95 19.75 21.19
C LEU A 294 -28.61 19.28 20.53
N ALA A 295 -28.47 18.00 20.23
CA ALA A 295 -27.27 17.48 19.61
C ALA A 295 -26.94 18.17 18.27
N HIS A 296 -27.94 18.35 17.41
CA HIS A 296 -27.81 19.04 16.13
C HIS A 296 -27.35 20.51 16.30
N TYR A 297 -28.05 21.28 17.14
CA TYR A 297 -27.71 22.71 17.32
C TYR A 297 -26.39 22.91 18.10
N TYR A 298 -26.04 21.97 18.99
CA TYR A 298 -24.78 21.97 19.68
C TYR A 298 -23.60 21.81 18.70
N GLU A 299 -23.69 20.85 17.77
CA GLU A 299 -22.67 20.66 16.72
C GLU A 299 -22.62 21.88 15.77
N LYS A 300 -23.77 22.44 15.36
CA LYS A 300 -23.79 23.65 14.55
C LYS A 300 -23.15 24.85 15.25
N LEU A 301 -23.31 24.97 16.56
CA LEU A 301 -22.67 26.03 17.34
C LEU A 301 -21.13 25.82 17.40
N ARG A 302 -20.68 24.60 17.59
CA ARG A 302 -19.25 24.26 17.56
C ARG A 302 -18.63 24.59 16.21
N GLU A 303 -19.27 24.14 15.13
CA GLU A 303 -18.88 24.43 13.77
C GLU A 303 -18.76 25.93 13.54
N GLN A 304 -19.80 26.72 13.91
CA GLN A 304 -19.80 28.16 13.71
C GLN A 304 -18.71 28.85 14.52
N ILE A 305 -18.51 28.50 15.79
CA ILE A 305 -17.43 29.07 16.62
C ILE A 305 -16.07 28.83 15.96
N PHE A 306 -15.80 27.61 15.55
CA PHE A 306 -14.57 27.27 14.85
C PHE A 306 -14.40 28.10 13.56
N ARG A 307 -15.42 28.12 12.71
CA ARG A 307 -15.36 28.83 11.40
C ARG A 307 -15.21 30.34 11.59
N GLU A 308 -15.89 30.94 12.57
CA GLU A 308 -15.73 32.36 12.89
C GLU A 308 -14.33 32.69 13.42
N GLN A 309 -13.77 31.87 14.28
CA GLN A 309 -12.40 32.05 14.77
C GLN A 309 -11.38 32.01 13.62
N VAL A 310 -11.48 31.05 12.72
CA VAL A 310 -10.52 30.88 11.63
C VAL A 310 -10.68 31.97 10.56
N THR A 311 -11.92 32.28 10.14
CA THR A 311 -12.14 33.22 9.01
C THR A 311 -12.10 34.67 9.43
N LYS A 312 -12.77 35.04 10.56
CA LYS A 312 -12.92 36.44 11.00
C LYS A 312 -11.83 36.87 11.98
N GLU A 313 -11.54 36.02 13.00
CA GLU A 313 -10.55 36.35 14.01
C GLU A 313 -9.12 36.00 13.57
N ARG A 314 -8.98 35.16 12.52
CA ARG A 314 -7.70 34.65 11.96
C ARG A 314 -6.90 33.87 13.01
N ILE A 315 -7.57 33.06 13.83
CA ILE A 315 -7.02 32.28 14.92
C ILE A 315 -7.36 30.81 14.73
N ARG A 316 -6.36 29.94 14.81
CA ARG A 316 -6.54 28.47 14.87
C ARG A 316 -6.80 28.02 16.33
N PRO A 317 -7.45 26.89 16.56
CA PRO A 317 -7.70 26.35 17.90
C PRO A 317 -6.43 26.19 18.76
N ASP A 318 -5.32 25.86 18.17
CA ASP A 318 -4.03 25.66 18.82
C ASP A 318 -3.08 26.87 18.69
N ARG A 319 -3.59 28.01 18.23
CA ARG A 319 -2.88 29.29 18.07
C ARG A 319 -1.70 29.29 17.08
N ARG A 320 -1.46 28.19 16.33
CA ARG A 320 -0.46 28.18 15.26
C ARG A 320 -0.80 29.21 14.17
N LEU A 321 0.20 29.67 13.46
CA LEU A 321 0.02 30.41 12.22
C LEU A 321 -0.59 29.48 11.14
N PHE A 322 -1.20 30.03 10.11
CA PHE A 322 -1.89 29.27 9.08
C PHE A 322 -0.97 28.39 8.24
N ASP A 323 0.30 28.71 8.15
CA ASP A 323 1.34 27.94 7.45
C ASP A 323 2.28 27.19 8.41
N GLU A 324 2.00 27.18 9.71
CA GLU A 324 2.83 26.54 10.72
C GLU A 324 2.47 25.06 10.90
N ILE A 325 3.50 24.22 10.99
CA ILE A 325 3.40 22.78 11.25
C ILE A 325 3.65 22.52 12.73
N ARG A 326 2.91 21.55 13.29
CA ARG A 326 3.09 21.09 14.68
C ARG A 326 4.53 20.63 14.94
N PRO A 327 4.99 20.61 16.21
CA PRO A 327 6.31 20.10 16.57
C PRO A 327 6.55 18.68 16.04
N ILE A 328 7.75 18.44 15.48
CA ILE A 328 8.14 17.15 14.91
C ILE A 328 9.20 16.50 15.80
N THR A 329 8.98 15.24 16.15
CA THR A 329 9.97 14.36 16.79
C THR A 329 10.12 13.09 15.95
N ILE A 330 11.36 12.66 15.72
CA ILE A 330 11.69 11.51 14.89
C ILE A 330 12.70 10.64 15.64
N GLU A 331 12.39 9.34 15.71
CA GLU A 331 13.30 8.32 16.20
C GLU A 331 13.43 7.22 15.15
N THR A 332 14.63 6.75 14.89
CA THR A 332 14.91 5.64 13.96
C THR A 332 15.55 4.47 14.69
N SER A 333 15.50 3.27 14.11
CA SER A 333 15.99 2.03 14.76
C SER A 333 15.32 1.76 16.12
N VAL A 334 14.03 2.04 16.22
CA VAL A 334 13.26 1.95 17.48
C VAL A 334 13.10 0.50 17.94
N LEU A 335 12.94 -0.43 17.01
CA LEU A 335 12.65 -1.82 17.28
C LEU A 335 13.84 -2.73 16.95
N PRO A 336 14.32 -3.58 17.89
CA PRO A 336 15.61 -4.27 17.75
C PRO A 336 15.62 -5.43 16.74
N ARG A 337 14.48 -6.02 16.39
CA ARG A 337 14.42 -7.22 15.54
C ARG A 337 13.91 -6.99 14.13
N VAL A 338 13.33 -5.84 13.86
CA VAL A 338 12.81 -5.48 12.52
C VAL A 338 13.96 -5.10 11.58
N HIS A 339 13.68 -5.02 10.30
CA HIS A 339 14.73 -4.72 9.31
C HIS A 339 14.99 -3.21 9.20
N GLY A 340 13.99 -2.39 9.50
CA GLY A 340 14.07 -0.95 9.69
C GLY A 340 12.85 -0.45 10.45
N SER A 341 12.96 0.63 11.20
CA SER A 341 11.84 1.22 11.96
C SER A 341 12.02 2.70 12.20
N ALA A 342 10.89 3.41 12.21
CA ALA A 342 10.84 4.83 12.57
C ALA A 342 9.60 5.12 13.41
N LEU A 343 9.76 5.92 14.43
CA LEU A 343 8.67 6.55 15.17
C LEU A 343 8.62 8.01 14.75
N PHE A 344 7.57 8.37 14.03
CA PHE A 344 7.34 9.73 13.58
C PHE A 344 6.19 10.34 14.37
N THR A 345 6.48 11.44 15.07
CA THR A 345 5.52 12.16 15.88
C THR A 345 5.38 13.61 15.38
N ARG A 346 4.15 14.04 15.15
CA ARG A 346 3.78 15.40 14.74
C ARG A 346 2.68 15.92 15.67
N GLY A 347 3.06 16.70 16.67
CA GLY A 347 2.17 17.06 17.77
C GLY A 347 1.54 15.81 18.41
N GLU A 348 0.24 15.72 18.42
CA GLU A 348 -0.54 14.59 18.95
C GLU A 348 -0.90 13.55 17.85
N THR A 349 -0.05 13.38 16.87
CA THR A 349 -0.19 12.32 15.84
C THR A 349 1.11 11.55 15.78
N GLN A 350 1.06 10.25 16.06
CA GLN A 350 2.23 9.39 16.14
C GLN A 350 2.03 8.11 15.32
N ALA A 351 3.02 7.79 14.47
CA ALA A 351 3.06 6.60 13.65
C ALA A 351 4.35 5.81 13.92
N LEU A 352 4.22 4.56 14.35
CA LEU A 352 5.30 3.60 14.40
C LEU A 352 5.32 2.83 13.07
N VAL A 353 6.38 3.04 12.29
CA VAL A 353 6.48 2.44 10.96
C VAL A 353 7.64 1.46 10.91
N THR A 354 7.38 0.26 10.40
CA THR A 354 8.35 -0.82 10.28
C THR A 354 8.53 -1.23 8.82
N ALA A 355 9.77 -1.55 8.45
CA ALA A 355 10.12 -2.11 7.15
C ALA A 355 10.59 -3.56 7.30
N THR A 356 10.05 -4.45 6.48
CA THR A 356 10.44 -5.85 6.36
C THR A 356 10.86 -6.13 4.93
N LEU A 357 12.05 -6.68 4.77
CA LEU A 357 12.63 -7.07 3.49
C LEU A 357 12.47 -8.58 3.31
N GLY A 358 11.96 -8.99 2.17
CA GLY A 358 11.76 -10.38 1.80
C GLY A 358 12.36 -10.68 0.42
N THR A 359 12.17 -11.92 -0.03
CA THR A 359 12.56 -12.39 -1.36
C THR A 359 11.41 -12.24 -2.34
N THR A 360 11.64 -12.51 -3.62
CA THR A 360 10.62 -12.47 -4.67
C THR A 360 9.41 -13.37 -4.34
N ASP A 361 9.62 -14.49 -3.62
CA ASP A 361 8.52 -15.39 -3.22
C ASP A 361 7.57 -14.78 -2.20
N ASP A 362 8.04 -13.84 -1.40
CA ASP A 362 7.25 -13.16 -0.38
C ASP A 362 6.32 -12.07 -0.99
N GLY A 363 6.38 -11.83 -2.32
CA GLY A 363 5.52 -10.89 -3.02
C GLY A 363 4.05 -11.27 -2.97
N GLN A 364 3.18 -10.28 -2.77
CA GLN A 364 1.73 -10.48 -2.70
C GLN A 364 1.18 -10.95 -4.06
N ARG A 365 0.49 -12.07 -4.07
CA ARG A 365 -0.20 -12.57 -5.26
C ARG A 365 -1.58 -11.93 -5.36
N LEU A 366 -1.81 -11.23 -6.46
CA LEU A 366 -3.09 -10.60 -6.77
C LEU A 366 -3.75 -11.34 -7.92
N GLU A 367 -4.97 -11.79 -7.71
CA GLU A 367 -5.81 -12.41 -8.75
C GLU A 367 -6.91 -11.43 -9.16
N SER A 368 -7.06 -11.20 -10.45
CA SER A 368 -8.09 -10.31 -11.03
C SER A 368 -8.61 -10.87 -12.34
N TYR A 369 -9.58 -10.18 -12.96
CA TYR A 369 -10.01 -10.50 -14.32
C TYR A 369 -8.87 -10.38 -15.36
N GLU A 370 -7.84 -9.59 -15.12
CA GLU A 370 -6.64 -9.49 -15.95
C GLU A 370 -5.72 -10.71 -15.82
N GLY A 371 -5.78 -11.44 -14.72
CA GLY A 371 -4.93 -12.58 -14.39
C GLY A 371 -4.24 -12.44 -13.02
N GLU A 372 -3.22 -13.26 -12.84
CA GLU A 372 -2.38 -13.21 -11.66
C GLU A 372 -1.26 -12.20 -11.85
N LYS A 373 -1.04 -11.37 -10.85
CA LYS A 373 0.07 -10.42 -10.75
C LYS A 373 0.76 -10.58 -9.41
N LYS A 374 2.06 -10.31 -9.36
CA LYS A 374 2.84 -10.29 -8.12
C LYS A 374 3.21 -8.85 -7.77
N LYS A 375 2.85 -8.41 -6.57
CA LYS A 375 3.12 -7.07 -6.05
C LYS A 375 4.32 -7.15 -5.10
N PRO A 376 5.50 -6.58 -5.45
CA PRO A 376 6.71 -6.68 -4.64
C PRO A 376 6.76 -5.64 -3.51
N PHE A 377 5.96 -4.59 -3.57
CA PHE A 377 5.89 -3.56 -2.54
C PHE A 377 4.49 -3.49 -1.94
N MET A 378 4.40 -3.51 -0.62
CA MET A 378 3.16 -3.46 0.14
C MET A 378 3.31 -2.44 1.26
N LEU A 379 2.29 -1.60 1.47
CA LEU A 379 2.20 -0.73 2.62
C LEU A 379 0.85 -0.93 3.32
N HIS A 380 0.90 -1.45 4.54
CA HIS A 380 -0.26 -1.69 5.38
C HIS A 380 -0.35 -0.64 6.49
N TYR A 381 -1.54 -0.14 6.70
CA TYR A 381 -1.85 0.90 7.67
C TYR A 381 -2.86 0.35 8.69
N ASN A 382 -2.59 0.50 9.96
CA ASN A 382 -3.44 0.06 11.05
C ASN A 382 -3.84 1.25 11.93
N PHE A 383 -5.12 1.33 12.27
CA PHE A 383 -5.70 2.40 13.08
C PHE A 383 -6.47 1.82 14.27
N PRO A 384 -5.78 1.35 15.31
CA PRO A 384 -6.44 0.75 16.47
C PRO A 384 -7.22 1.81 17.26
N PRO A 385 -8.34 1.45 17.89
CA PRO A 385 -9.23 2.39 18.58
C PRO A 385 -8.53 3.25 19.66
N PHE A 386 -7.53 2.68 20.34
CA PHE A 386 -6.81 3.40 21.38
C PHE A 386 -6.07 4.66 20.88
N CYS A 387 -5.76 4.76 19.58
CA CYS A 387 -5.04 5.91 19.05
C CYS A 387 -5.84 7.22 19.09
N VAL A 388 -7.15 7.13 19.30
CA VAL A 388 -8.06 8.25 19.54
C VAL A 388 -8.68 8.22 20.95
N GLY A 389 -8.21 7.32 21.82
CA GLY A 389 -8.71 7.17 23.19
C GLY A 389 -10.01 6.38 23.30
N GLU A 390 -10.38 5.60 22.28
CA GLU A 390 -11.62 4.82 22.23
C GLU A 390 -11.38 3.34 22.46
N THR A 391 -12.46 2.63 22.82
CA THR A 391 -12.51 1.17 22.86
C THR A 391 -13.29 0.67 21.64
N GLY A 392 -12.80 -0.39 20.99
CA GLY A 392 -13.45 -0.96 19.80
C GLY A 392 -13.01 -2.38 19.51
N ARG A 393 -13.72 -3.04 18.61
CA ARG A 393 -13.36 -4.38 18.16
C ARG A 393 -12.26 -4.29 17.06
N MET A 394 -11.29 -5.18 17.14
CA MET A 394 -10.27 -5.33 16.09
C MET A 394 -10.63 -6.56 15.22
N THR A 395 -11.62 -6.39 14.35
CA THR A 395 -12.19 -7.51 13.56
C THR A 395 -11.61 -7.65 12.16
N GLY A 396 -10.67 -6.82 11.78
CA GLY A 396 -10.04 -6.81 10.45
C GLY A 396 -9.79 -5.39 9.93
N THR A 397 -9.27 -5.30 8.72
CA THR A 397 -8.90 -4.03 8.10
C THR A 397 -10.14 -3.35 7.50
N GLY A 398 -10.45 -2.15 7.95
CA GLY A 398 -11.56 -1.34 7.46
C GLY A 398 -11.25 -0.65 6.12
N ARG A 399 -12.30 -0.16 5.42
CA ARG A 399 -12.17 0.58 4.14
C ARG A 399 -11.30 1.84 4.28
N ARG A 400 -11.33 2.50 5.45
CA ARG A 400 -10.49 3.69 5.74
C ARG A 400 -9.01 3.33 5.82
N GLU A 401 -8.68 2.24 6.49
CA GLU A 401 -7.30 1.76 6.63
C GLU A 401 -6.71 1.37 5.27
N ILE A 402 -7.48 0.68 4.44
CA ILE A 402 -7.08 0.36 3.05
C ILE A 402 -6.82 1.65 2.25
N GLY A 403 -7.69 2.65 2.37
CA GLY A 403 -7.54 3.92 1.66
C GLY A 403 -6.30 4.71 2.08
N HIS A 404 -6.02 4.79 3.39
CA HIS A 404 -4.83 5.47 3.93
C HIS A 404 -3.54 4.74 3.57
N GLY A 405 -3.54 3.40 3.67
CA GLY A 405 -2.41 2.56 3.24
C GLY A 405 -2.10 2.74 1.76
N ALA A 406 -3.10 2.69 0.89
CA ALA A 406 -2.93 2.85 -0.55
C ALA A 406 -2.42 4.25 -0.96
N LEU A 407 -2.82 5.31 -0.24
CA LEU A 407 -2.28 6.67 -0.47
C LEU A 407 -0.79 6.72 -0.13
N ALA A 408 -0.40 6.21 1.03
CA ALA A 408 1.00 6.17 1.45
C ALA A 408 1.84 5.24 0.55
N GLU A 409 1.28 4.10 0.11
CA GLU A 409 1.93 3.20 -0.83
C GLU A 409 2.23 3.88 -2.16
N ARG A 410 1.25 4.59 -2.74
CA ARG A 410 1.46 5.37 -3.98
C ARG A 410 2.52 6.44 -3.81
N ALA A 411 2.53 7.14 -2.68
CA ALA A 411 3.51 8.18 -2.40
C ALA A 411 4.95 7.65 -2.41
N ILE A 412 5.17 6.46 -1.86
CA ILE A 412 6.49 5.83 -1.76
C ILE A 412 6.89 5.09 -3.05
N THR A 413 5.93 4.47 -3.75
CA THR A 413 6.21 3.66 -4.96
C THR A 413 6.99 4.45 -6.02
N ALA A 414 6.72 5.74 -6.15
CA ALA A 414 7.37 6.61 -7.16
C ALA A 414 8.90 6.73 -6.97
N VAL A 415 9.38 6.56 -5.75
CA VAL A 415 10.79 6.74 -5.37
C VAL A 415 11.52 5.44 -5.06
N LEU A 416 10.85 4.30 -5.14
CA LEU A 416 11.50 3.01 -4.94
C LEU A 416 12.58 2.75 -6.01
N PRO A 417 13.68 2.07 -5.65
CA PRO A 417 14.64 1.59 -6.62
C PRO A 417 14.00 0.56 -7.56
N SER A 418 14.58 0.38 -8.73
CA SER A 418 14.13 -0.66 -9.67
C SER A 418 14.43 -2.07 -9.10
N PRO A 419 13.73 -3.12 -9.57
CA PRO A 419 14.03 -4.51 -9.17
C PRO A 419 15.46 -4.96 -9.50
N GLU A 420 16.11 -4.28 -10.48
CA GLU A 420 17.51 -4.52 -10.83
C GLU A 420 18.46 -3.94 -9.78
N GLU A 421 18.11 -2.78 -9.21
CA GLU A 421 18.91 -2.09 -8.19
C GLU A 421 18.66 -2.67 -6.79
N SER A 422 17.44 -3.15 -6.53
CA SER A 422 17.04 -3.67 -5.22
C SER A 422 16.04 -4.82 -5.38
N PRO A 423 16.51 -6.09 -5.40
CA PRO A 423 15.68 -7.25 -5.69
C PRO A 423 14.84 -7.72 -4.49
N TYR A 424 14.47 -6.80 -3.59
CA TYR A 424 13.69 -7.11 -2.40
C TYR A 424 12.19 -7.01 -2.66
N THR A 425 11.43 -7.94 -2.10
CA THR A 425 10.05 -7.69 -1.74
C THR A 425 10.05 -6.88 -0.45
N ILE A 426 9.32 -5.77 -0.42
CA ILE A 426 9.30 -4.83 0.70
C ILE A 426 7.89 -4.77 1.27
N ARG A 427 7.76 -4.98 2.57
CA ARG A 427 6.53 -4.75 3.31
C ARG A 427 6.73 -3.67 4.37
N ILE A 428 5.97 -2.59 4.26
CA ILE A 428 5.86 -1.55 5.28
C ILE A 428 4.59 -1.80 6.09
N VAL A 429 4.68 -1.64 7.40
CA VAL A 429 3.51 -1.61 8.28
C VAL A 429 3.59 -0.34 9.12
N SER A 430 2.50 0.42 9.11
CA SER A 430 2.34 1.63 9.90
C SER A 430 1.26 1.42 10.94
N ASP A 431 1.63 1.38 12.20
CA ASP A 431 0.73 1.33 13.34
C ASP A 431 0.57 2.74 13.91
N ILE A 432 -0.65 3.25 13.91
CA ILE A 432 -0.94 4.58 14.46
C ILE A 432 -1.13 4.45 15.96
N LEU A 433 -0.29 5.16 16.72
CA LEU A 433 -0.31 5.11 18.18
C LEU A 433 -1.10 6.27 18.78
N GLU A 434 -1.09 7.43 18.11
CA GLU A 434 -1.89 8.60 18.45
C GLU A 434 -2.37 9.29 17.18
N SER A 435 -3.58 9.86 17.20
CA SER A 435 -4.13 10.59 16.05
C SER A 435 -4.89 11.85 16.45
N ASN A 436 -4.43 12.99 15.90
CA ASN A 436 -5.12 14.26 15.89
C ASN A 436 -4.96 14.95 14.52
N GLY A 437 -5.53 14.31 13.48
CA GLY A 437 -5.47 14.77 12.10
C GLY A 437 -4.30 14.20 11.30
N SER A 438 -4.59 13.78 10.08
CA SER A 438 -3.68 13.31 9.03
C SER A 438 -2.60 12.30 9.43
N SER A 439 -3.01 11.21 10.05
CA SER A 439 -2.13 10.05 10.35
C SER A 439 -1.55 9.39 9.09
N SER A 440 -2.26 9.45 7.95
CA SER A 440 -1.73 8.95 6.67
C SER A 440 -0.48 9.69 6.21
N MET A 441 -0.39 11.00 6.45
CA MET A 441 0.81 11.78 6.09
C MET A 441 1.96 11.54 7.08
N ALA A 442 1.68 11.27 8.35
CA ALA A 442 2.67 10.75 9.30
C ALA A 442 3.21 9.39 8.85
N THR A 443 2.35 8.51 8.33
CA THR A 443 2.74 7.22 7.73
C THR A 443 3.69 7.41 6.54
N VAL A 444 3.44 8.36 5.64
CA VAL A 444 4.33 8.65 4.50
C VAL A 444 5.73 9.04 4.98
N CYS A 445 5.82 9.96 5.94
CA CYS A 445 7.10 10.40 6.51
C CYS A 445 7.82 9.23 7.20
N GLY A 446 7.11 8.49 8.06
CA GLY A 446 7.66 7.34 8.77
C GLY A 446 8.09 6.20 7.84
N ALA A 447 7.34 5.94 6.75
CA ALA A 447 7.68 4.91 5.77
C ALA A 447 8.98 5.24 5.03
N SER A 448 9.16 6.50 4.63
CA SER A 448 10.39 6.98 4.01
C SER A 448 11.60 6.78 4.95
N LEU A 449 11.46 7.12 6.21
CA LEU A 449 12.50 6.96 7.23
C LEU A 449 12.78 5.48 7.55
N ALA A 450 11.74 4.63 7.68
CA ALA A 450 11.89 3.20 7.93
C ALA A 450 12.59 2.47 6.77
N LEU A 451 12.37 2.90 5.53
CA LEU A 451 13.08 2.41 4.35
C LEU A 451 14.55 2.81 4.39
N PHE A 452 14.88 4.06 4.71
CA PHE A 452 16.26 4.48 4.90
C PHE A 452 16.93 3.73 6.06
N ASP A 453 16.22 3.51 7.16
CA ASP A 453 16.72 2.73 8.31
C ASP A 453 16.98 1.26 7.93
N SER A 454 16.22 0.68 6.99
CA SER A 454 16.44 -0.67 6.46
C SER A 454 17.56 -0.78 5.41
N GLY A 455 18.15 0.34 5.00
CA GLY A 455 19.20 0.40 3.98
C GLY A 455 18.69 0.32 2.54
N ILE A 456 17.40 0.61 2.29
CA ILE A 456 16.85 0.73 0.94
C ILE A 456 17.11 2.13 0.40
N ALA A 457 17.76 2.21 -0.76
CA ALA A 457 18.12 3.46 -1.42
C ALA A 457 16.95 4.01 -2.23
N LEU A 458 16.08 4.82 -1.60
CA LEU A 458 15.07 5.58 -2.31
C LEU A 458 15.73 6.65 -3.21
N LYS A 459 15.08 7.05 -4.30
CA LYS A 459 15.52 8.17 -5.17
C LYS A 459 15.54 9.50 -4.43
N GLY A 460 14.78 9.63 -3.36
CA GLY A 460 14.70 10.75 -2.44
C GLY A 460 13.74 10.47 -1.31
N ALA A 461 13.91 11.14 -0.18
CA ALA A 461 12.95 11.09 0.91
C ALA A 461 11.59 11.68 0.48
N VAL A 462 10.50 11.09 0.96
CA VAL A 462 9.12 11.56 0.71
C VAL A 462 8.54 12.05 2.01
N ALA A 463 8.03 13.28 2.01
CA ALA A 463 7.23 13.82 3.10
C ALA A 463 5.79 14.08 2.65
N GLY A 464 4.86 14.04 3.59
CA GLY A 464 3.45 14.30 3.34
C GLY A 464 2.88 15.33 4.33
N VAL A 465 2.04 16.25 3.81
CA VAL A 465 1.35 17.28 4.58
C VAL A 465 -0.13 17.29 4.22
N ALA A 466 -1.00 17.56 5.20
CA ALA A 466 -2.43 17.78 4.99
C ALA A 466 -2.76 19.26 5.11
N MET A 467 -3.45 19.75 4.09
CA MET A 467 -3.94 21.12 4.00
C MET A 467 -5.44 21.14 4.23
N GLY A 468 -5.94 22.20 4.83
CA GLY A 468 -7.37 22.47 5.00
C GLY A 468 -7.77 23.79 4.38
N LEU A 469 -9.07 23.95 4.21
CA LEU A 469 -9.70 25.19 3.77
C LEU A 469 -10.91 25.45 4.68
N VAL A 470 -11.06 26.70 5.11
CA VAL A 470 -12.30 27.21 5.69
C VAL A 470 -12.72 28.41 4.87
N LYS A 471 -13.93 28.35 4.29
CA LYS A 471 -14.45 29.37 3.37
C LYS A 471 -15.83 29.84 3.81
N GLU A 472 -15.98 31.15 4.00
CA GLU A 472 -17.25 31.84 4.33
C GLU A 472 -17.50 32.95 3.32
N GLY A 473 -18.39 32.70 2.37
CA GLY A 473 -18.64 33.66 1.28
C GLY A 473 -17.38 33.85 0.43
N ASP A 474 -16.86 35.09 0.41
CA ASP A 474 -15.60 35.43 -0.28
C ASP A 474 -14.36 35.29 0.62
N ASP A 475 -14.54 35.25 1.94
CA ASP A 475 -13.44 35.07 2.89
C ASP A 475 -13.03 33.60 2.98
N TYR A 476 -11.73 33.35 2.95
CA TYR A 476 -11.21 32.00 3.12
C TYR A 476 -9.86 31.97 3.85
N ALA A 477 -9.55 30.82 4.41
CA ALA A 477 -8.30 30.51 5.06
C ALA A 477 -7.77 29.14 4.63
N ILE A 478 -6.52 29.07 4.18
CA ILE A 478 -5.81 27.84 3.88
C ILE A 478 -4.93 27.51 5.07
N LEU A 479 -5.08 26.29 5.61
CA LEU A 479 -4.40 25.83 6.82
C LEU A 479 -3.42 24.72 6.48
N THR A 480 -2.16 24.83 6.93
CA THR A 480 -1.15 23.78 6.81
C THR A 480 -1.20 22.87 8.02
N ASP A 481 -1.02 21.56 7.81
CA ASP A 481 -0.99 20.55 8.88
C ASP A 481 -2.23 20.61 9.76
N ILE A 482 -3.37 20.28 9.16
CA ILE A 482 -4.66 20.33 9.85
C ILE A 482 -4.76 19.33 11.00
N ALA A 483 -5.31 19.80 12.12
CA ALA A 483 -5.70 18.97 13.25
C ALA A 483 -7.09 18.36 13.04
N GLY A 484 -7.52 17.44 13.92
CA GLY A 484 -8.79 16.72 13.75
C GLY A 484 -10.02 17.61 13.70
N ALA A 485 -10.08 18.69 14.49
CA ALA A 485 -11.18 19.65 14.44
C ALA A 485 -11.20 20.44 13.12
N GLU A 486 -10.04 20.79 12.59
CA GLU A 486 -9.89 21.50 11.32
C GLU A 486 -10.23 20.63 10.11
N ASP A 487 -9.95 19.32 10.18
CA ASP A 487 -10.42 18.32 9.21
C ASP A 487 -11.95 18.17 9.28
N HIS A 488 -12.51 18.12 10.49
CA HIS A 488 -13.95 17.90 10.68
C HIS A 488 -14.82 19.06 10.20
N TYR A 489 -14.49 20.28 10.61
CA TYR A 489 -15.28 21.50 10.34
C TYR A 489 -14.81 22.29 9.11
N GLY A 490 -13.69 21.93 8.52
CA GLY A 490 -13.18 22.55 7.30
C GLY A 490 -13.88 22.05 6.04
N ASP A 491 -13.69 22.76 4.95
CA ASP A 491 -14.33 22.56 3.65
C ASP A 491 -13.51 21.71 2.69
N MET A 492 -12.23 21.47 3.01
CA MET A 492 -11.30 20.70 2.19
C MET A 492 -10.36 19.88 3.10
N ASP A 493 -10.14 18.62 2.75
CA ASP A 493 -9.04 17.78 3.20
C ASP A 493 -8.13 17.49 2.00
N PHE A 494 -6.96 18.11 1.97
CA PHE A 494 -6.05 18.07 0.85
C PHE A 494 -4.67 17.56 1.27
N LYS A 495 -4.38 16.31 0.94
CA LYS A 495 -3.14 15.62 1.27
C LYS A 495 -2.17 15.66 0.09
N VAL A 496 -0.97 16.18 0.33
CA VAL A 496 0.09 16.28 -0.68
C VAL A 496 1.34 15.59 -0.17
N ALA A 497 1.84 14.62 -0.92
CA ALA A 497 3.09 13.92 -0.65
C ALA A 497 4.07 14.06 -1.81
N GLY A 498 5.36 14.14 -1.51
CA GLY A 498 6.40 14.26 -2.53
C GLY A 498 7.79 14.39 -1.97
N THR A 499 8.74 14.43 -2.90
CA THR A 499 10.17 14.68 -2.63
C THR A 499 10.48 16.19 -2.73
N ARG A 500 11.76 16.54 -2.64
CA ARG A 500 12.20 17.92 -2.93
C ARG A 500 11.98 18.34 -4.39
N LYS A 501 11.93 17.38 -5.32
CA LYS A 501 11.79 17.63 -6.76
C LYS A 501 10.35 17.85 -7.19
N GLY A 502 9.40 17.10 -6.59
CA GLY A 502 8.01 17.20 -7.00
C GLY A 502 7.08 16.25 -6.25
N ILE A 503 5.84 16.23 -6.68
CA ILE A 503 4.73 15.47 -6.07
C ILE A 503 4.83 13.99 -6.48
N THR A 504 4.58 13.10 -5.51
CA THR A 504 4.48 11.65 -5.74
C THR A 504 3.07 11.12 -5.51
N ALA A 505 2.28 11.73 -4.63
CA ALA A 505 0.87 11.42 -4.44
C ALA A 505 0.09 12.63 -3.94
N LEU A 506 -1.20 12.66 -4.28
CA LEU A 506 -2.12 13.70 -3.89
C LEU A 506 -3.51 13.10 -3.71
N GLN A 507 -4.22 13.54 -2.67
CA GLN A 507 -5.61 13.21 -2.43
C GLN A 507 -6.35 14.45 -1.96
N MET A 508 -7.49 14.77 -2.57
CA MET A 508 -8.33 15.92 -2.18
C MET A 508 -9.77 15.51 -2.07
N ASP A 509 -10.37 15.88 -0.95
CA ASP A 509 -11.79 15.78 -0.67
C ASP A 509 -12.34 17.15 -0.39
N ILE A 510 -13.42 17.53 -1.05
CA ILE A 510 -14.08 18.84 -0.91
C ILE A 510 -15.50 18.62 -0.42
N LYS A 511 -15.89 19.37 0.60
CA LYS A 511 -17.22 19.31 1.23
C LYS A 511 -18.17 20.43 0.76
N ILE A 512 -17.67 21.35 -0.07
CA ILE A 512 -18.42 22.46 -0.68
C ILE A 512 -18.55 22.30 -2.18
N GLY A 513 -19.31 23.16 -2.84
CA GLY A 513 -19.64 23.08 -4.27
C GLY A 513 -18.48 23.25 -5.26
N GLY A 514 -17.23 23.15 -4.82
CA GLY A 514 -16.04 23.18 -5.67
C GLY A 514 -15.05 24.28 -5.30
N LEU A 515 -13.82 24.17 -5.84
CA LEU A 515 -12.73 25.14 -5.63
C LEU A 515 -12.41 25.91 -6.90
N THR A 516 -11.97 27.16 -6.71
CA THR A 516 -11.41 27.97 -7.78
C THR A 516 -9.94 27.57 -8.01
N HIS A 517 -9.45 27.83 -9.23
CA HIS A 517 -8.03 27.61 -9.57
C HIS A 517 -7.09 28.36 -8.62
N GLU A 518 -7.46 29.58 -8.23
CA GLU A 518 -6.67 30.42 -7.34
C GLU A 518 -6.46 29.79 -5.96
N ILE A 519 -7.55 29.31 -5.33
CA ILE A 519 -7.48 28.63 -4.03
C ILE A 519 -6.64 27.36 -4.12
N LEU A 520 -6.84 26.59 -5.17
CA LEU A 520 -6.08 25.34 -5.38
C LEU A 520 -4.58 25.61 -5.58
N SER A 521 -4.24 26.64 -6.38
CA SER A 521 -2.86 27.05 -6.62
C SER A 521 -2.16 27.53 -5.33
N GLN A 522 -2.86 28.34 -4.52
CA GLN A 522 -2.35 28.80 -3.22
C GLN A 522 -2.15 27.63 -2.24
N ALA A 523 -3.10 26.71 -2.19
CA ALA A 523 -3.02 25.51 -1.34
C ALA A 523 -1.84 24.61 -1.73
N MET A 524 -1.60 24.44 -3.04
CA MET A 524 -0.47 23.68 -3.56
C MET A 524 0.87 24.30 -3.19
N GLU A 525 1.03 25.61 -3.36
CA GLU A 525 2.29 26.30 -3.00
C GLU A 525 2.52 26.28 -1.48
N GLN A 526 1.47 26.42 -0.67
CA GLN A 526 1.56 26.32 0.77
C GLN A 526 1.91 24.88 1.21
N ALA A 527 1.33 23.86 0.56
CA ALA A 527 1.68 22.47 0.75
C ALA A 527 3.14 22.16 0.37
N ARG A 528 3.65 22.79 -0.71
CA ARG A 528 5.07 22.67 -1.10
C ARG A 528 5.99 23.18 -0.01
N ARG A 529 5.72 24.36 0.56
CA ARG A 529 6.51 24.88 1.69
C ARG A 529 6.48 23.96 2.89
N GLY A 530 5.29 23.47 3.27
CA GLY A 530 5.12 22.53 4.36
C GLY A 530 5.88 21.20 4.13
N ARG A 531 5.80 20.64 2.92
CA ARG A 531 6.55 19.44 2.52
C ARG A 531 8.06 19.62 2.63
N LEU A 532 8.61 20.74 2.15
CA LEU A 532 10.04 21.03 2.23
C LEU A 532 10.50 21.16 3.69
N PHE A 533 9.71 21.83 4.54
CA PHE A 533 10.00 21.94 5.97
C PHE A 533 10.06 20.55 6.64
N LEU A 534 9.11 19.66 6.32
CA LEU A 534 9.11 18.28 6.84
C LEU A 534 10.34 17.50 6.38
N LEU A 535 10.73 17.63 5.10
CA LEU A 535 11.94 17.00 4.55
C LEU A 535 13.19 17.49 5.27
N ASP A 536 13.28 18.77 5.62
CA ASP A 536 14.43 19.29 6.39
C ASP A 536 14.52 18.67 7.79
N LYS A 537 13.36 18.43 8.44
CA LYS A 537 13.31 17.73 9.74
C LYS A 537 13.68 16.25 9.62
N MET A 538 13.22 15.58 8.55
CA MET A 538 13.54 14.18 8.28
C MET A 538 15.02 13.99 7.95
N ASP A 539 15.61 14.87 7.12
CA ASP A 539 17.04 14.83 6.79
C ASP A 539 17.93 15.08 8.01
N ALA A 540 17.49 15.93 8.95
CA ALA A 540 18.19 16.14 10.22
C ALA A 540 18.23 14.88 11.09
N ALA A 541 17.24 13.98 10.97
CA ALA A 541 17.19 12.71 11.71
C ALA A 541 17.90 11.57 10.96
N LEU A 542 17.67 11.46 9.64
CA LEU A 542 18.28 10.44 8.78
C LEU A 542 18.26 10.90 7.31
N ASP A 543 19.40 11.43 6.85
CA ASP A 543 19.52 12.06 5.53
C ASP A 543 19.76 11.08 4.37
N ARG A 544 20.10 9.82 4.67
CA ARG A 544 20.46 8.80 3.68
C ARG A 544 20.20 7.39 4.21
N PRO A 545 20.09 6.41 3.31
CA PRO A 545 19.97 5.01 3.71
C PRO A 545 21.17 4.56 4.55
N ARG A 546 20.92 3.72 5.55
CA ARG A 546 21.99 3.09 6.31
C ARG A 546 22.82 2.19 5.42
N THR A 547 24.12 2.22 5.60
CA THR A 547 25.08 1.38 4.87
C THR A 547 25.03 -0.07 5.37
N GLU A 548 24.81 -0.26 6.67
CA GLU A 548 24.68 -1.58 7.28
C GLU A 548 23.21 -1.90 7.50
N ARG A 549 22.77 -3.04 6.99
CA ARG A 549 21.41 -3.56 7.22
C ARG A 549 21.34 -4.29 8.56
N SER A 550 20.13 -4.39 9.11
CA SER A 550 19.85 -5.24 10.27
C SER A 550 20.40 -6.66 10.06
N GLN A 551 20.99 -7.25 11.10
CA GLN A 551 21.46 -8.63 11.06
C GLN A 551 20.34 -9.64 10.77
N TYR A 552 19.10 -9.25 10.97
CA TYR A 552 17.92 -10.07 10.72
C TYR A 552 17.40 -9.93 9.29
N ALA A 553 17.84 -8.92 8.56
CA ALA A 553 17.43 -8.71 7.18
C ALA A 553 18.18 -9.68 6.24
N PRO A 554 17.49 -10.33 5.29
CA PRO A 554 18.17 -11.17 4.31
C PRO A 554 19.12 -10.32 3.44
N ARG A 555 20.32 -10.83 3.20
CA ARG A 555 21.22 -10.30 2.17
C ARG A 555 20.91 -11.00 0.87
N ILE A 556 20.66 -10.23 -0.19
CA ILE A 556 20.41 -10.79 -1.52
C ILE A 556 21.59 -10.43 -2.42
N GLU A 557 22.19 -11.44 -3.03
CA GLU A 557 23.16 -11.27 -4.11
C GLU A 557 22.59 -11.81 -5.41
N THR A 558 22.76 -11.05 -6.48
CA THR A 558 22.27 -11.38 -7.81
C THR A 558 23.44 -11.84 -8.68
N VAL A 559 23.30 -12.99 -9.29
CA VAL A 559 24.26 -13.56 -10.25
C VAL A 559 23.56 -13.79 -11.58
N MET A 560 24.22 -13.42 -12.68
CA MET A 560 23.73 -13.73 -14.03
C MET A 560 24.36 -15.04 -14.50
N ILE A 561 23.54 -15.99 -14.90
CA ILE A 561 23.98 -17.26 -15.50
C ILE A 561 23.50 -17.35 -16.96
N PRO A 562 24.18 -18.10 -17.80
CA PRO A 562 23.69 -18.40 -19.15
C PRO A 562 22.32 -19.10 -19.10
N THR A 563 21.42 -18.72 -19.99
CA THR A 563 20.02 -19.24 -19.99
C THR A 563 19.95 -20.75 -20.25
N ASP A 564 20.91 -21.32 -20.97
CA ASP A 564 21.04 -22.77 -21.18
C ASP A 564 21.41 -23.51 -19.88
N LYS A 565 22.05 -22.82 -18.90
CA LYS A 565 22.42 -23.37 -17.59
C LYS A 565 21.31 -23.34 -16.55
N ILE A 566 20.21 -22.66 -16.82
CA ILE A 566 19.05 -22.61 -15.91
C ILE A 566 18.54 -24.03 -15.59
N ARG A 567 18.50 -24.91 -16.59
CA ARG A 567 18.06 -26.30 -16.42
C ARG A 567 18.99 -27.10 -15.53
N ASP A 568 20.30 -26.86 -15.63
CA ASP A 568 21.33 -27.54 -14.84
C ASP A 568 21.22 -27.09 -13.36
N LEU A 569 20.99 -25.79 -13.13
CA LEU A 569 20.79 -25.24 -11.81
C LEU A 569 19.49 -25.74 -11.15
N ILE A 570 18.40 -25.77 -11.89
CA ILE A 570 17.12 -26.28 -11.37
C ILE A 570 17.21 -27.80 -11.16
N GLY A 571 17.82 -28.53 -12.12
CA GLY A 571 17.90 -29.97 -12.11
C GLY A 571 16.59 -30.67 -12.37
N LYS A 572 16.59 -31.99 -12.52
CA LYS A 572 15.42 -32.81 -12.80
C LYS A 572 14.36 -32.68 -11.69
N GLY A 573 13.21 -32.09 -12.01
CA GLY A 573 12.14 -31.86 -11.04
C GLY A 573 12.54 -30.94 -9.87
N GLY A 574 13.53 -30.06 -10.05
CA GLY A 574 14.00 -29.14 -9.02
C GLY A 574 14.97 -29.76 -7.97
N ALA A 575 15.55 -30.95 -8.26
CA ALA A 575 16.36 -31.65 -7.27
C ALA A 575 17.67 -30.92 -6.93
N THR A 576 18.34 -30.31 -7.93
CA THR A 576 19.63 -29.62 -7.74
C THR A 576 19.45 -28.39 -6.89
N ILE A 577 18.50 -27.51 -7.26
CA ILE A 577 18.26 -26.27 -6.53
C ILE A 577 17.83 -26.54 -5.09
N ARG A 578 16.97 -27.56 -4.86
CA ARG A 578 16.57 -27.96 -3.50
C ARG A 578 17.73 -28.45 -2.67
N SER A 579 18.65 -29.22 -3.28
CA SER A 579 19.86 -29.71 -2.58
C SER A 579 20.75 -28.55 -2.17
N ILE A 580 20.90 -27.52 -3.00
CA ILE A 580 21.68 -26.31 -2.64
C ILE A 580 21.00 -25.59 -1.47
N ILE A 581 19.68 -25.39 -1.53
CA ILE A 581 18.89 -24.76 -0.47
C ILE A 581 19.03 -25.51 0.86
N GLU A 582 18.90 -26.84 0.84
CA GLU A 582 19.04 -27.70 2.04
C GLU A 582 20.44 -27.63 2.66
N GLN A 583 21.50 -27.56 1.84
CA GLN A 583 22.87 -27.54 2.31
C GLN A 583 23.34 -26.18 2.82
N THR A 584 22.71 -25.10 2.38
CA THR A 584 23.15 -23.72 2.64
C THR A 584 22.19 -22.91 3.46
N GLY A 585 20.92 -23.33 3.55
CA GLY A 585 19.84 -22.55 4.17
C GLY A 585 19.47 -21.27 3.39
N ALA A 586 20.06 -21.04 2.20
CA ALA A 586 19.77 -19.91 1.36
C ALA A 586 18.47 -20.13 0.57
N LYS A 587 17.71 -19.07 0.32
CA LYS A 587 16.63 -19.06 -0.68
C LYS A 587 17.23 -18.71 -2.03
N ILE A 588 16.81 -19.40 -3.10
CA ILE A 588 17.32 -19.19 -4.46
C ILE A 588 16.13 -19.02 -5.39
N ASP A 589 16.11 -17.90 -6.11
CA ASP A 589 15.11 -17.58 -7.10
C ASP A 589 15.77 -17.38 -8.47
N VAL A 590 15.21 -17.98 -9.51
CA VAL A 590 15.78 -18.00 -10.87
C VAL A 590 14.71 -17.56 -11.85
N ASP A 591 15.01 -16.54 -12.64
CA ASP A 591 14.12 -16.09 -13.71
C ASP A 591 14.56 -16.62 -15.10
N ASP A 592 13.67 -16.48 -16.10
CA ASP A 592 13.89 -16.95 -17.47
C ASP A 592 15.02 -16.19 -18.20
N THR A 593 15.47 -15.05 -17.67
CA THR A 593 16.58 -14.26 -18.24
C THR A 593 17.94 -14.77 -17.80
N GLY A 594 18.00 -15.70 -16.85
CA GLY A 594 19.23 -16.21 -16.23
C GLY A 594 19.67 -15.40 -15.01
N ARG A 595 18.84 -14.52 -14.48
CA ARG A 595 19.10 -13.86 -13.21
C ARG A 595 18.80 -14.82 -12.06
N VAL A 596 19.77 -14.99 -11.18
CA VAL A 596 19.66 -15.82 -9.97
C VAL A 596 19.84 -14.94 -8.75
N ASN A 597 18.80 -14.79 -7.96
CA ASN A 597 18.81 -14.09 -6.67
C ASN A 597 19.03 -15.12 -5.55
N VAL A 598 20.11 -14.95 -4.82
CA VAL A 598 20.46 -15.81 -3.67
C VAL A 598 20.32 -15.00 -2.40
N ALA A 599 19.43 -15.41 -1.51
CA ALA A 599 19.09 -14.67 -0.30
C ALA A 599 19.38 -15.49 0.96
N SER A 600 20.08 -14.91 1.93
CA SER A 600 20.30 -15.51 3.25
C SER A 600 20.55 -14.46 4.33
N CYS A 601 20.10 -14.73 5.55
CA CYS A 601 20.53 -13.96 6.74
C CYS A 601 21.92 -14.40 7.22
N ASP A 602 22.38 -15.60 6.83
CA ASP A 602 23.71 -16.15 7.13
C ASP A 602 24.69 -15.87 5.98
N ALA A 603 25.76 -15.15 6.27
CA ALA A 603 26.78 -14.78 5.27
C ALA A 603 27.57 -15.98 4.74
N ASP A 604 27.82 -16.97 5.58
CA ASP A 604 28.56 -18.18 5.18
C ASP A 604 27.70 -19.07 4.30
N GLY A 605 26.41 -19.22 4.63
CA GLY A 605 25.43 -19.91 3.81
C GLY A 605 25.25 -19.25 2.45
N LEU A 606 25.19 -17.92 2.39
CA LEU A 606 25.12 -17.15 1.14
C LEU A 606 26.33 -17.41 0.26
N LYS A 607 27.55 -17.29 0.82
CA LYS A 607 28.79 -17.52 0.09
C LYS A 607 28.87 -18.92 -0.46
N LYS A 608 28.53 -19.92 0.35
CA LYS A 608 28.54 -21.34 -0.07
C LYS A 608 27.53 -21.60 -1.19
N ALA A 609 26.33 -20.98 -1.14
CA ALA A 609 25.36 -21.12 -2.20
C ALA A 609 25.86 -20.51 -3.53
N LEU A 610 26.47 -19.33 -3.49
CA LEU A 610 27.06 -18.67 -4.65
C LEU A 610 28.21 -19.49 -5.25
N GLU A 611 29.05 -20.09 -4.42
CA GLU A 611 30.11 -21.01 -4.88
C GLU A 611 29.55 -22.27 -5.56
N MET A 612 28.49 -22.85 -5.01
CA MET A 612 27.84 -24.04 -5.60
C MET A 612 27.17 -23.69 -6.93
N ILE A 613 26.48 -22.55 -7.02
CA ILE A 613 25.87 -22.04 -8.27
C ILE A 613 26.94 -21.75 -9.30
N GLY A 614 28.03 -21.05 -8.90
CA GLY A 614 29.13 -20.72 -9.78
C GLY A 614 29.79 -21.98 -10.37
N ASN A 615 30.01 -23.02 -9.56
CA ASN A 615 30.58 -24.29 -10.02
C ASN A 615 29.67 -25.05 -11.00
N LEU A 616 28.34 -25.00 -10.79
CA LEU A 616 27.35 -25.65 -11.68
C LEU A 616 27.16 -24.93 -13.01
N THR A 617 27.29 -23.60 -12.99
CA THR A 617 26.98 -22.75 -14.15
C THR A 617 28.24 -22.24 -14.86
N ALA A 618 29.41 -22.60 -14.33
CA ALA A 618 30.70 -22.22 -14.92
C ALA A 618 30.81 -22.67 -16.37
N VAL A 619 31.24 -21.75 -17.23
CA VAL A 619 31.56 -22.02 -18.64
C VAL A 619 33.04 -21.91 -18.82
N PRO A 620 33.68 -22.90 -19.48
CA PRO A 620 35.12 -22.82 -19.75
C PRO A 620 35.43 -21.63 -20.66
N GLU A 621 36.48 -20.91 -20.34
CA GLU A 621 36.97 -19.78 -21.14
C GLU A 621 38.23 -20.13 -21.87
N VAL A 622 38.33 -19.77 -23.16
CA VAL A 622 39.52 -19.99 -23.97
C VAL A 622 40.71 -19.24 -23.37
N GLY A 623 41.84 -19.97 -23.21
CA GLY A 623 43.06 -19.41 -22.65
C GLY A 623 43.20 -19.55 -21.13
N LYS A 624 42.13 -19.82 -20.38
CA LYS A 624 42.19 -20.07 -18.92
C LYS A 624 42.63 -21.49 -18.59
N VAL A 625 43.21 -21.62 -17.41
CA VAL A 625 43.73 -22.89 -16.86
C VAL A 625 42.77 -23.40 -15.82
N TYR A 626 42.41 -24.66 -15.91
CA TYR A 626 41.53 -25.36 -14.98
C TYR A 626 42.16 -26.63 -14.45
N GLN A 627 41.79 -27.00 -13.24
CA GLN A 627 42.09 -28.32 -12.70
C GLN A 627 40.90 -29.22 -13.03
N GLY A 628 41.09 -30.21 -13.91
CA GLY A 628 40.03 -31.13 -14.29
C GLY A 628 40.38 -32.57 -13.87
N LYS A 629 39.33 -33.41 -13.80
CA LYS A 629 39.44 -34.83 -13.49
C LYS A 629 39.32 -35.66 -14.76
N VAL A 630 40.26 -36.61 -14.98
CA VAL A 630 40.16 -37.55 -16.09
C VAL A 630 39.01 -38.54 -15.85
N VAL A 631 37.95 -38.43 -16.67
CA VAL A 631 36.74 -39.27 -16.54
C VAL A 631 36.74 -40.47 -17.47
N ARG A 632 37.49 -40.38 -18.59
CA ARG A 632 37.57 -41.47 -19.58
C ARG A 632 38.85 -41.36 -20.44
N LEU A 633 39.48 -42.51 -20.70
CA LEU A 633 40.59 -42.61 -21.62
C LEU A 633 40.13 -43.16 -22.97
N ALA A 634 40.67 -42.64 -24.06
CA ALA A 634 40.50 -43.10 -25.44
C ALA A 634 41.86 -43.19 -26.13
N GLU A 635 42.02 -43.95 -27.24
CA GLU A 635 43.24 -44.09 -27.97
C GLU A 635 43.87 -42.76 -28.46
N PHE A 636 42.97 -41.79 -28.75
CA PHE A 636 43.33 -40.47 -29.28
C PHE A 636 43.48 -39.37 -28.21
N GLY A 637 43.19 -39.67 -26.90
CA GLY A 637 43.31 -38.68 -25.85
C GLY A 637 42.49 -39.02 -24.60
N ALA A 638 42.46 -38.11 -23.65
CA ALA A 638 41.67 -38.20 -22.40
C ALA A 638 40.53 -37.22 -22.39
N PHE A 639 39.36 -37.65 -21.89
CA PHE A 639 38.26 -36.75 -21.56
C PHE A 639 38.45 -36.28 -20.13
N VAL A 640 38.56 -34.98 -19.98
CA VAL A 640 38.81 -34.34 -18.68
C VAL A 640 37.61 -33.47 -18.33
N GLU A 641 36.93 -33.81 -17.25
CA GLU A 641 35.85 -33.04 -16.70
C GLU A 641 36.40 -31.78 -16.02
N LEU A 642 36.05 -30.61 -16.55
CA LEU A 642 36.47 -29.30 -16.03
C LEU A 642 35.51 -28.81 -14.95
N PHE A 643 34.22 -29.02 -15.16
CA PHE A 643 33.13 -28.74 -14.26
C PHE A 643 32.12 -29.90 -14.31
N PRO A 644 31.26 -30.10 -13.32
CA PRO A 644 30.25 -31.15 -13.33
C PRO A 644 29.43 -31.16 -14.62
N GLY A 645 29.55 -32.26 -15.39
CA GLY A 645 28.87 -32.45 -16.68
C GLY A 645 29.46 -31.68 -17.86
N THR A 646 30.65 -31.09 -17.72
CA THR A 646 31.37 -30.38 -18.80
C THR A 646 32.75 -31.00 -19.05
N ASP A 647 32.83 -31.85 -20.09
CA ASP A 647 34.03 -32.56 -20.45
C ASP A 647 34.78 -31.89 -21.61
N GLY A 648 36.07 -31.81 -21.50
CA GLY A 648 36.95 -31.39 -22.61
C GLY A 648 37.86 -32.52 -23.09
N LEU A 649 38.23 -32.49 -24.36
CA LEU A 649 39.18 -33.43 -24.97
C LEU A 649 40.61 -32.94 -24.83
N LEU A 650 41.40 -33.65 -24.05
CA LEU A 650 42.87 -33.54 -24.02
C LEU A 650 43.45 -34.53 -25.02
N HIS A 651 43.73 -34.06 -26.25
CA HIS A 651 44.27 -34.90 -27.31
C HIS A 651 45.67 -35.42 -26.92
N ILE A 652 46.04 -36.64 -27.39
CA ILE A 652 47.34 -37.30 -27.09
C ILE A 652 48.54 -36.39 -27.38
N SER A 653 48.49 -35.56 -28.41
CA SER A 653 49.56 -34.61 -28.77
C SER A 653 49.68 -33.42 -27.82
N GLU A 654 48.70 -33.20 -26.96
CA GLU A 654 48.60 -32.07 -26.04
C GLU A 654 48.81 -32.49 -24.57
N ILE A 655 49.07 -33.77 -24.27
CA ILE A 655 49.31 -34.29 -22.93
C ILE A 655 50.67 -33.87 -22.40
N ALA A 656 51.75 -34.08 -23.19
CA ALA A 656 53.12 -33.81 -22.78
C ALA A 656 53.94 -33.16 -23.91
N GLU A 657 55.15 -32.68 -23.60
CA GLU A 657 56.07 -32.12 -24.57
C GLU A 657 56.78 -33.18 -25.42
N HIS A 658 56.98 -34.39 -24.87
CA HIS A 658 57.49 -35.51 -25.58
C HIS A 658 56.37 -36.30 -26.27
N ARG A 659 56.78 -37.22 -27.16
CA ARG A 659 55.80 -38.04 -27.91
C ARG A 659 55.29 -39.16 -27.02
N VAL A 660 53.99 -39.01 -26.62
CA VAL A 660 53.28 -40.04 -25.85
C VAL A 660 52.91 -41.18 -26.80
N LYS A 661 53.20 -42.43 -26.46
CA LYS A 661 52.84 -43.58 -27.25
C LYS A 661 51.46 -44.08 -26.99
N GLU A 662 51.10 -44.21 -25.74
CA GLU A 662 49.72 -44.53 -25.28
C GLU A 662 49.29 -43.56 -24.21
N VAL A 663 48.00 -43.15 -24.21
CA VAL A 663 47.43 -42.22 -23.25
C VAL A 663 47.57 -42.76 -21.81
N LYS A 664 47.48 -44.05 -21.62
CA LYS A 664 47.62 -44.77 -20.34
C LYS A 664 48.97 -44.65 -19.70
N ASP A 665 50.04 -44.35 -20.48
CA ASP A 665 51.41 -44.20 -19.96
C ASP A 665 51.52 -42.86 -19.13
N GLU A 666 50.67 -41.87 -19.38
CA GLU A 666 50.76 -40.54 -18.77
C GLU A 666 49.54 -40.17 -17.87
N LEU A 667 48.38 -40.80 -18.06
CA LEU A 667 47.15 -40.50 -17.39
C LEU A 667 46.34 -41.74 -17.05
N SER A 668 45.73 -41.73 -15.87
CA SER A 668 44.78 -42.74 -15.40
C SER A 668 43.39 -42.13 -15.18
N GLU A 669 42.36 -42.96 -15.31
CA GLU A 669 41.02 -42.51 -14.96
C GLU A 669 40.96 -42.14 -13.47
N GLY A 670 40.42 -40.94 -13.18
CA GLY A 670 40.41 -40.39 -11.83
C GLY A 670 41.50 -39.38 -11.53
N ASP A 671 42.55 -39.28 -12.36
CA ASP A 671 43.66 -38.32 -12.16
C ASP A 671 43.16 -36.88 -12.23
N GLN A 672 43.72 -36.04 -11.36
CA GLN A 672 43.53 -34.59 -11.43
C GLN A 672 44.64 -33.95 -12.24
N VAL A 673 44.29 -33.28 -13.31
CA VAL A 673 45.25 -32.69 -14.25
C VAL A 673 44.98 -31.20 -14.46
N MET A 674 46.04 -30.40 -14.46
CA MET A 674 45.93 -28.98 -14.84
C MET A 674 45.94 -28.87 -16.37
N VAL A 675 44.90 -28.29 -16.93
CA VAL A 675 44.75 -28.14 -18.38
C VAL A 675 44.36 -26.72 -18.76
N LYS A 676 44.86 -26.28 -19.90
CA LYS A 676 44.48 -24.99 -20.50
C LYS A 676 43.48 -25.20 -21.62
N VAL A 677 42.44 -24.42 -21.68
CA VAL A 677 41.48 -24.45 -22.77
C VAL A 677 42.05 -23.74 -23.98
N LEU A 678 42.21 -24.48 -25.09
CA LEU A 678 42.75 -23.95 -26.34
C LEU A 678 41.69 -23.34 -27.25
N ALA A 679 40.56 -24.05 -27.40
CA ALA A 679 39.43 -23.64 -28.23
C ALA A 679 38.14 -24.28 -27.77
N ILE A 680 37.02 -23.61 -28.04
CA ILE A 680 35.68 -24.13 -27.83
C ILE A 680 34.96 -24.09 -29.20
N GLU A 681 34.62 -25.25 -29.75
CA GLU A 681 33.94 -25.41 -31.02
C GLU A 681 32.59 -26.09 -30.80
N GLY A 682 31.54 -25.30 -30.61
CA GLY A 682 30.22 -25.79 -30.16
C GLY A 682 30.38 -26.54 -28.83
N ASN A 683 29.96 -27.80 -28.78
CA ASN A 683 30.09 -28.63 -27.55
C ASN A 683 31.45 -29.30 -27.36
N ARG A 684 32.47 -28.99 -28.21
CA ARG A 684 33.78 -29.60 -28.14
C ARG A 684 34.79 -28.62 -27.53
N ILE A 685 35.30 -28.94 -26.37
CA ILE A 685 36.32 -28.16 -25.67
C ILE A 685 37.69 -28.85 -25.89
N LYS A 686 38.60 -28.13 -26.49
CA LYS A 686 39.99 -28.61 -26.74
C LYS A 686 40.88 -28.15 -25.60
N LEU A 687 41.56 -29.13 -24.99
CA LEU A 687 42.41 -28.93 -23.82
C LEU A 687 43.88 -29.18 -24.15
N SER A 688 44.80 -28.53 -23.43
CA SER A 688 46.21 -28.74 -23.52
C SER A 688 46.90 -28.66 -22.16
N ARG A 689 47.59 -29.70 -21.75
CA ARG A 689 48.53 -29.71 -20.64
C ARG A 689 49.90 -29.20 -21.11
N LYS A 690 50.30 -29.54 -22.35
CA LYS A 690 51.52 -29.13 -23.00
C LYS A 690 51.67 -27.61 -23.08
N ALA A 691 50.63 -26.88 -23.46
CA ALA A 691 50.67 -25.42 -23.51
C ALA A 691 50.98 -24.81 -22.13
N LEU A 692 50.39 -25.37 -21.08
CA LEU A 692 50.61 -24.95 -19.70
C LEU A 692 52.06 -25.22 -19.26
N ILE A 693 52.61 -26.42 -19.58
CA ILE A 693 54.00 -26.78 -19.24
C ILE A 693 54.98 -25.83 -19.95
N LYS A 694 54.71 -25.49 -21.22
CA LYS A 694 55.52 -24.50 -21.97
C LYS A 694 55.48 -23.10 -21.35
N GLU A 695 54.32 -22.64 -20.96
CA GLU A 695 54.16 -21.34 -20.31
C GLU A 695 54.83 -21.26 -18.94
N LEU A 696 54.76 -22.33 -18.16
CA LEU A 696 55.44 -22.43 -16.87
C LEU A 696 56.96 -22.42 -17.03
N LYS A 697 57.50 -23.18 -18.01
CA LYS A 697 58.93 -23.15 -18.34
C LYS A 697 59.38 -21.78 -18.85
N ALA A 698 58.60 -21.11 -19.67
CA ALA A 698 58.91 -19.77 -20.16
C ALA A 698 58.95 -18.75 -19.02
N LYS A 699 58.04 -18.85 -18.03
CA LYS A 699 58.03 -17.99 -16.83
C LYS A 699 59.19 -18.30 -15.86
N LEU A 700 59.63 -19.54 -15.75
CA LEU A 700 60.80 -19.96 -14.94
C LEU A 700 62.13 -19.64 -15.60
N GLY A 701 62.17 -19.43 -16.93
CA GLY A 701 63.37 -19.07 -17.70
C GLY A 701 63.65 -17.58 -17.86
N GLN A 702 62.77 -16.70 -17.41
CA GLN A 702 62.98 -15.26 -17.38
C GLN A 702 63.60 -14.85 -16.04
N PRO A 703 64.73 -14.13 -16.01
CA PRO A 703 65.22 -13.57 -14.76
C PRO A 703 64.23 -12.54 -14.22
N ALA A 704 64.02 -12.62 -12.93
CA ALA A 704 63.13 -11.69 -12.22
C ALA A 704 63.56 -10.24 -12.52
N PRO A 705 62.65 -9.33 -12.80
CA PRO A 705 63.02 -7.91 -12.94
C PRO A 705 63.55 -7.42 -11.61
N VAL A 706 64.78 -6.89 -11.67
CA VAL A 706 65.46 -6.25 -10.54
C VAL A 706 64.64 -4.99 -10.20
N PRO A 707 64.27 -4.76 -8.92
CA PRO A 707 63.61 -3.52 -8.55
C PRO A 707 64.58 -2.36 -8.84
N ALA A 708 64.12 -1.36 -9.60
CA ALA A 708 64.83 -0.09 -9.76
C ALA A 708 64.88 0.61 -8.40
N GLU A 709 66.10 1.01 -8.08
CA GLU A 709 66.45 1.84 -6.92
C GLU A 709 65.58 3.10 -6.89
N ALA A 710 64.91 3.34 -5.80
CA ALA A 710 64.31 4.63 -5.49
C ALA A 710 65.36 5.55 -4.93
N GLU A 711 65.55 6.68 -5.55
CA GLU A 711 66.38 7.81 -5.06
C GLU A 711 65.90 8.29 -3.71
N GLU A 712 66.89 8.47 -2.84
CA GLU A 712 66.81 9.03 -1.50
C GLU A 712 66.41 10.50 -1.59
N ALA A 713 65.41 10.84 -0.76
CA ALA A 713 65.29 12.21 -0.26
C ALA A 713 65.19 12.20 1.25
N GLU A 714 66.29 12.65 1.86
CA GLU A 714 66.41 12.94 3.29
C GLU A 714 65.31 13.95 3.72
N VAL A 715 64.83 13.81 4.96
CA VAL A 715 65.10 14.76 6.06
C VAL A 715 64.22 14.42 7.30
N SER A 716 65.00 14.19 8.37
CA SER A 716 64.77 14.45 9.81
C SER A 716 63.59 13.83 10.60
N ALA A 717 64.02 12.98 11.49
CA ALA A 717 63.36 12.74 12.75
C ALA A 717 63.59 13.90 13.75
N PRO A 718 62.80 14.02 14.81
CA PRO A 718 63.25 13.44 16.05
C PRO A 718 62.17 12.81 16.99
N ALA A 719 62.69 11.81 17.64
CA ALA A 719 62.58 11.41 19.04
C ALA A 719 61.19 11.14 19.70
N SER A 720 61.04 9.88 19.98
CA SER A 720 60.77 9.25 21.28
C SER A 720 59.62 9.79 22.17
N HIS A 721 58.68 8.89 22.48
CA HIS A 721 58.51 8.47 23.89
C HIS A 721 57.65 7.18 23.98
N ALA A 722 58.10 6.40 24.91
CA ALA A 722 57.72 5.09 25.34
C ALA A 722 56.26 4.79 25.58
N ALA A 723 55.93 3.53 25.40
CA ALA A 723 54.75 2.88 25.99
C ALA A 723 54.85 2.85 27.53
N PRO A 724 53.74 2.76 28.23
CA PRO A 724 53.61 1.80 29.32
C PRO A 724 52.35 0.93 29.27
N VAL A 725 52.59 -0.35 29.32
CA VAL A 725 52.11 -1.41 30.24
C VAL A 725 50.73 -1.20 30.84
N ALA A 726 49.84 -2.13 30.58
CA ALA A 726 48.59 -2.39 31.29
C ALA A 726 48.82 -2.88 32.74
N PRO A 727 47.92 -2.64 33.66
CA PRO A 727 47.71 -3.45 34.82
C PRO A 727 46.29 -4.08 34.86
N PRO A 728 46.13 -5.09 35.77
CA PRO A 728 45.21 -6.17 35.59
C PRO A 728 43.83 -5.95 36.25
N ARG A 729 42.89 -6.87 35.83
CA ARG A 729 41.54 -6.99 36.38
C ARG A 729 41.52 -7.29 37.89
N PRO A 730 40.51 -6.92 38.62
CA PRO A 730 40.06 -7.71 39.77
C PRO A 730 38.80 -8.52 39.39
N ARG A 731 38.87 -9.79 39.74
CA ARG A 731 37.74 -10.69 39.97
C ARG A 731 36.94 -10.18 41.15
N ASN A 732 35.63 -10.26 41.06
CA ASN A 732 34.79 -10.48 42.22
C ASN A 732 33.81 -11.60 41.92
N GLU A 733 33.95 -12.65 42.68
CA GLU A 733 33.00 -13.72 42.93
C GLU A 733 31.76 -13.14 43.62
N PHE A 734 30.57 -13.56 43.17
CA PHE A 734 29.45 -13.85 44.08
C PHE A 734 28.43 -14.71 43.32
N ASP A 735 28.47 -15.97 43.70
CA ASP A 735 27.41 -16.79 44.33
C ASP A 735 26.27 -17.28 43.42
N GLU A 736 26.36 -18.58 43.25
CA GLU A 736 25.32 -19.46 42.72
C GLU A 736 24.05 -19.43 43.58
N ARG A 737 22.90 -19.17 42.96
CA ARG A 737 21.64 -19.85 43.35
C ARG A 737 20.77 -20.04 42.14
N GLN A 738 20.69 -21.25 41.67
CA GLN A 738 19.61 -21.77 40.82
C GLN A 738 18.28 -21.81 41.58
N PRO A 739 17.17 -21.54 40.93
CA PRO A 739 15.94 -22.25 41.25
C PRO A 739 15.49 -23.13 40.07
N LYS A 740 15.00 -24.27 40.49
CA LYS A 740 14.58 -25.47 39.80
C LYS A 740 13.50 -25.20 38.73
N SER A 741 13.66 -25.92 37.63
CA SER A 741 12.67 -26.18 36.59
C SER A 741 11.34 -26.68 37.15
N ASN A 742 10.24 -26.09 36.65
CA ASN A 742 8.98 -26.80 36.53
C ASN A 742 8.57 -26.77 35.05
N GLN A 743 8.84 -27.89 34.40
CA GLN A 743 8.22 -28.24 33.14
C GLN A 743 6.79 -28.64 33.41
N SER A 744 5.83 -27.96 32.81
CA SER A 744 4.52 -28.50 32.54
C SER A 744 4.30 -28.45 31.03
N THR A 745 4.54 -29.59 30.43
CA THR A 745 4.20 -29.87 29.03
C THR A 745 2.68 -30.00 28.94
N ILE A 746 2.04 -29.13 28.19
CA ILE A 746 0.66 -29.32 27.76
C ILE A 746 0.72 -29.88 26.35
N LEU A 747 0.44 -31.17 26.24
CA LEU A 747 0.09 -31.87 25.01
C LEU A 747 -1.32 -31.41 24.62
N ILE A 748 -1.46 -30.79 23.46
CA ILE A 748 -2.76 -30.62 22.81
C ILE A 748 -2.82 -31.68 21.72
N GLU A 749 -3.57 -32.75 21.99
CA GLU A 749 -4.02 -33.71 20.99
C GLU A 749 -5.05 -33.03 20.09
N GLY A 750 -4.90 -33.22 18.77
CA GLY A 750 -5.84 -32.77 17.78
C GLY A 750 -7.19 -33.49 17.89
N GLY A 751 -8.25 -32.76 17.69
CA GLY A 751 -9.60 -33.24 17.49
C GLY A 751 -10.26 -32.38 16.42
N ASP A 752 -10.52 -33.00 15.28
CA ASP A 752 -11.42 -32.52 14.24
C ASP A 752 -12.82 -32.40 14.79
N ASP A 753 -13.37 -31.19 14.82
CA ASP A 753 -14.83 -30.96 14.78
C ASP A 753 -15.03 -29.47 14.42
N PHE A 754 -15.15 -29.18 13.12
CA PHE A 754 -15.73 -27.93 12.64
C PHE A 754 -17.26 -28.10 12.59
N GLU A 755 -17.97 -27.69 13.63
CA GLU A 755 -19.38 -27.36 13.50
C GLU A 755 -19.53 -26.05 12.74
N GLU A 756 -20.27 -26.11 11.63
CA GLU A 756 -20.83 -24.95 10.93
C GLU A 756 -21.64 -24.10 11.90
N VAL A 757 -21.09 -22.98 12.32
CA VAL A 757 -21.87 -21.92 12.95
C VAL A 757 -22.46 -21.10 11.82
N GLY A 758 -23.81 -21.14 11.75
CA GLY A 758 -24.62 -20.41 10.78
C GLY A 758 -24.24 -18.94 10.71
N GLY A 759 -24.28 -18.41 9.46
CA GLY A 759 -23.97 -17.04 9.17
C GLY A 759 -24.89 -16.09 9.92
N GLU A 760 -24.32 -15.38 10.88
CA GLU A 760 -24.88 -14.12 11.32
C GLU A 760 -24.49 -13.09 10.28
N GLU A 761 -25.50 -12.41 9.72
CA GLU A 761 -25.34 -11.25 8.88
C GLU A 761 -24.47 -10.25 9.63
N PHE A 762 -23.34 -9.91 9.07
CA PHE A 762 -22.48 -8.86 9.58
C PHE A 762 -23.19 -7.52 9.36
N ASP A 763 -23.68 -6.93 10.44
CA ASP A 763 -24.12 -5.56 10.48
C ASP A 763 -22.90 -4.65 10.16
N GLU A 764 -22.88 -4.04 8.97
CA GLU A 764 -21.88 -3.03 8.59
C GLU A 764 -21.99 -1.72 9.40
N GLU A 765 -22.93 -1.67 10.34
CA GLU A 765 -23.21 -0.49 11.19
C GLU A 765 -22.19 -0.27 12.33
N SER A 766 -21.17 -1.12 12.47
CA SER A 766 -20.18 -0.96 13.55
C SER A 766 -18.85 -0.37 13.13
N GLU A 767 -18.74 0.24 11.95
CA GLU A 767 -17.55 1.07 11.69
C GLU A 767 -17.62 2.29 12.62
N PRO A 768 -16.61 2.50 13.50
CA PRO A 768 -16.56 3.72 14.30
C PRO A 768 -16.55 4.91 13.36
N ASN A 769 -17.53 5.79 13.52
CA ASN A 769 -17.59 7.05 12.80
C ASN A 769 -16.50 7.96 13.38
N PHE A 770 -15.27 7.88 12.87
CA PHE A 770 -14.12 8.66 13.32
C PHE A 770 -14.25 10.17 13.07
N ASN A 771 -15.32 10.62 12.45
CA ASN A 771 -15.72 12.01 12.40
C ASN A 771 -16.61 12.40 13.59
N ARG A 772 -16.96 11.47 14.48
CA ARG A 772 -17.61 11.80 15.75
C ARG A 772 -16.53 12.06 16.81
N ILE A 773 -16.49 13.28 17.27
CA ILE A 773 -15.68 13.69 18.42
C ILE A 773 -16.34 13.26 19.74
N ASP A 774 -17.60 12.80 19.70
CA ASP A 774 -18.40 12.41 20.86
C ASP A 774 -18.51 10.90 20.99
N GLY A 775 -17.64 10.32 21.80
CA GLY A 775 -17.76 8.95 22.30
C GLY A 775 -18.93 8.82 23.30
N ALA A 776 -20.18 8.71 22.83
CA ALA A 776 -21.26 8.28 23.69
C ALA A 776 -21.20 6.74 23.81
N PRO A 777 -21.13 6.17 25.04
CA PRO A 777 -21.25 4.74 25.20
C PRO A 777 -22.65 4.29 24.78
N VAL A 778 -22.75 3.28 23.92
CA VAL A 778 -23.99 2.60 23.61
C VAL A 778 -24.59 2.10 24.93
N PRO A 779 -25.82 2.44 25.32
CA PRO A 779 -26.43 1.92 26.55
C PRO A 779 -26.59 0.41 26.39
N VAL A 780 -25.93 -0.35 27.25
CA VAL A 780 -26.19 -1.77 27.44
C VAL A 780 -27.61 -1.89 27.98
N ALA A 781 -28.52 -2.34 27.15
CA ALA A 781 -29.90 -2.63 27.57
C ALA A 781 -29.87 -3.67 28.67
N GLY A 782 -30.30 -3.24 29.87
CA GLY A 782 -30.41 -4.08 31.04
C GLY A 782 -31.39 -5.23 30.80
N GLN A 783 -30.97 -6.43 31.03
CA GLN A 783 -31.85 -7.57 31.10
C GLN A 783 -32.76 -7.43 32.34
N PRO A 784 -34.11 -7.55 32.22
CA PRO A 784 -34.95 -7.74 33.40
C PRO A 784 -34.87 -9.21 33.84
N ALA A 785 -34.50 -9.41 35.09
CA ALA A 785 -34.62 -10.70 35.77
C ALA A 785 -36.12 -11.08 35.95
N GLY A 786 -36.46 -12.30 35.62
CA GLY A 786 -37.66 -12.88 36.17
C GLY A 786 -38.41 -13.92 35.36
N ALA A 787 -38.52 -15.08 35.98
CA ALA A 787 -39.53 -16.11 35.86
C ALA A 787 -39.26 -17.31 34.93
N GLY A 788 -38.92 -18.39 35.59
CA GLY A 788 -38.76 -19.73 35.03
C GLY A 788 -40.05 -20.33 34.49
N ARG A 789 -39.89 -21.14 33.46
CA ARG A 789 -40.81 -22.22 33.12
C ARG A 789 -40.01 -23.50 32.74
N PRO A 790 -40.53 -24.67 33.06
CA PRO A 790 -39.75 -25.91 33.11
C PRO A 790 -39.58 -26.57 31.74
N ARG A 791 -38.48 -27.22 31.57
CA ARG A 791 -38.20 -28.13 30.42
C ARG A 791 -39.02 -29.40 30.51
N PRO A 792 -39.54 -29.97 29.41
CA PRO A 792 -39.98 -31.35 29.39
C PRO A 792 -38.80 -32.27 29.03
N ASP A 793 -38.64 -33.28 29.84
CA ASP A 793 -37.85 -34.51 29.65
C ASP A 793 -38.26 -35.22 28.35
N ASN A 794 -37.27 -35.63 27.59
CA ASN A 794 -37.46 -36.68 26.62
C ASN A 794 -36.30 -37.66 26.64
N LYS A 795 -36.51 -38.72 27.47
CA LYS A 795 -35.74 -39.97 27.43
C LYS A 795 -36.34 -40.84 26.32
N ASN A 796 -35.50 -41.59 25.72
CA ASN A 796 -35.69 -42.81 24.89
C ASN A 796 -35.69 -42.58 23.36
N ARG A 797 -34.59 -43.03 22.76
CA ARG A 797 -34.58 -44.21 21.91
C ARG A 797 -33.17 -44.66 21.51
N ARG A 798 -32.71 -45.65 22.22
CA ARG A 798 -31.64 -46.60 21.78
C ARG A 798 -32.25 -47.65 20.85
N ARG A 799 -31.39 -48.13 19.94
CA ARG A 799 -31.40 -49.43 19.20
C ARG A 799 -32.13 -49.47 17.84
N ARG A 800 -31.39 -49.64 16.77
CA ARG A 800 -31.22 -50.97 16.12
C ARG A 800 -30.14 -50.94 15.02
N ARG A 801 -29.21 -51.86 15.19
CA ARG A 801 -28.28 -52.37 14.16
C ARG A 801 -28.99 -53.42 13.27
N ARG A 802 -28.40 -53.56 12.08
CA ARG A 802 -28.26 -54.76 11.19
C ARG A 802 -28.98 -54.57 9.87
N SER A 803 -28.23 -54.60 8.75
CA SER A 803 -27.56 -55.68 8.04
C SER A 803 -28.34 -56.08 6.76
N GLY A 804 -27.58 -56.28 5.69
CA GLY A 804 -27.97 -56.98 4.46
C GLY A 804 -28.35 -56.07 3.32
N GLY A 805 -27.74 -56.02 2.19
CA GLY A 805 -27.12 -57.10 1.43
C GLY A 805 -27.81 -57.16 0.08
N GLY A 806 -27.07 -56.87 -1.02
CA GLY A 806 -27.28 -57.58 -2.24
C GLY A 806 -28.20 -56.97 -3.32
N GLY A 807 -27.67 -56.65 -4.50
CA GLY A 807 -28.12 -57.19 -5.73
C GLY A 807 -28.83 -56.28 -6.73
N ARG A 808 -28.13 -55.97 -7.78
CA ARG A 808 -28.53 -55.95 -9.20
C ARG A 808 -29.89 -55.35 -9.62
N GLY A 809 -29.78 -54.40 -10.53
CA GLY A 809 -30.78 -53.96 -11.47
C GLY A 809 -30.38 -52.66 -12.08
#